data_7613b062cc91bd25f25ba009cd2da7f8
#
_entry.id   7613b062cc91bd25f25ba009cd2da7f8
#
_cell.length_a   1.000
_cell.length_b   1.000
_cell.length_c   1.000
_cell.angle_alpha   90.00
_cell.angle_beta   90.00
_cell.angle_gamma   90.00
#
_symmetry.space_group_name_H-M   'P 1'
#
loop_
_entity.id
_entity.type
_entity.pdbx_description
1 polymer ?
#
loop_
_entity_poly.entity_id
_entity_poly.type
_entity_poly.pdbx_seq_one_letter_code
_entity_poly.pdbx_strand_id
1 'polypeptide(L)'
;MKIKLSIIAITIVILFGFSLPPIFAQSGDVSTAKYVLILHAQMPEFDKIPVGLDEFMARNYVIGLLHKQTEPLTKELDKMVAEGKIKGYEIRPDIYGIIVQGAAKSVEPSLRQLAENATVLPLEKAVPTCATEGSKAFTEQLVAMSHLKYLSEHDLDPLASSTTDPSIEAYAPVGSSYSSVYGKTKPNISVNMRILHGSQVIATMQTTSNSDGKYFFRPDWHYCPSFGFDWTLRPGDIVEVTAHNNTVRTRVTYLLAWANPDTNRVEGYSQTGHKVEVTAIQPKDNSCDSTQFTLEKSVEQNGSFNIDFHGVVDFDRRAMFDIIAKDNSGNGTTIFIFPFQVSIFDFNSLIVTLKPYTRFTATIFRSGHQLATFQGITSWMGSFYQGLDDIQPGDDLQISGGGVTIRYHVIPLTSELDAIHNKVTGTTSPRRLIEADIYERTSPHWDKVMTSCEDEWACNIKKADGNGKFDMGMNIDVTPGDYGYVYVFDDEGNYQSQSMRTSAIIANLSYQTVSGYWKDPSTPHVDIILKKPDGSVKETHTHQWVDGWDGSFDTWFSSRIEPRDIIEVKATNGTGLESMRVQDLSAQLDTNSGKLIGESGQGKLLAWLNDFRRSSGDSDHCMEKNNSGHYELTFSGAQIGAQDHGILWLLGGDGHYTAQAFDAFSVNTRIGDQYVWGYTKTPSTSVTVSLQRNGSIVETKRTVSSSGRYFQVNFEHVTIQTNDILQVNAQDNESVTLPIPQLTVEKDVPHNQLVGQAPANQPIHSVLHRIGSGVSFAIPQIGATNASGHYAVPFDGLFWWSDCSIVQVGQRCIQPEVKYYSPNGHSISLEGPRPAPVSADDFEPDNNTAQASHYSAIQPHSFHVSNDVDWVAFNVSAQDVGNTFRIETFNLGSDEDTHLYLYDTNGSTLLAEDDDGGIRSASKIMWSPAKPGRYYVKVTPDNEYAAAYCGASYDLIITSVRDTMYLPLALQSYR
;
A
#
# COMPACT_ATOMS: atom_id res chain seq x y z
N MET A 1 24.69 -9.25 -17.49
CA MET A 1 23.31 -8.77 -17.63
C MET A 1 23.29 -7.37 -17.10
N LYS A 2 23.16 -6.34 -17.97
CA LYS A 2 23.19 -4.94 -17.54
C LYS A 2 21.88 -4.64 -16.84
N ILE A 3 21.92 -4.26 -15.56
CA ILE A 3 20.75 -3.81 -14.83
C ILE A 3 20.33 -2.49 -15.46
N LYS A 4 19.24 -2.50 -16.19
CA LYS A 4 18.53 -1.29 -16.59
C LYS A 4 17.70 -0.87 -15.38
N LEU A 5 18.21 0.06 -14.58
CA LEU A 5 17.41 0.79 -13.61
C LEU A 5 16.62 1.84 -14.40
N SER A 6 15.43 1.50 -14.75
CA SER A 6 14.47 2.45 -15.32
C SER A 6 13.65 3.11 -14.21
N ILE A 7 13.12 4.24 -14.53
CA ILE A 7 12.26 5.18 -13.81
C ILE A 7 11.16 4.55 -12.90
N ILE A 8 11.12 3.24 -12.73
CA ILE A 8 10.20 2.48 -11.87
C ILE A 8 10.10 3.02 -10.42
N ALA A 9 11.13 3.74 -9.95
CA ALA A 9 11.11 4.31 -8.60
C ALA A 9 10.06 5.44 -8.42
N ILE A 10 9.59 6.06 -9.49
CA ILE A 10 8.65 7.21 -9.38
C ILE A 10 7.20 6.74 -9.21
N THR A 11 6.83 5.63 -9.81
CA THR A 11 5.43 5.14 -9.79
C THR A 11 5.04 4.54 -8.43
N ILE A 12 5.99 4.09 -7.62
CA ILE A 12 5.72 3.40 -6.36
C ILE A 12 5.47 4.38 -5.18
N VAL A 13 5.97 5.61 -5.25
CA VAL A 13 5.77 6.63 -4.19
C VAL A 13 4.37 7.26 -4.24
N ILE A 14 3.64 7.11 -5.33
CA ILE A 14 2.35 7.79 -5.57
C ILE A 14 1.14 7.01 -4.98
N LEU A 15 1.32 5.77 -4.50
CA LEU A 15 0.21 4.85 -4.21
C LEU A 15 -0.50 5.00 -2.86
N PHE A 16 -0.16 5.97 -1.99
CA PHE A 16 -0.88 6.14 -0.72
C PHE A 16 -1.30 7.58 -0.44
N GLY A 17 -2.11 8.13 -1.33
CA GLY A 17 -2.98 9.24 -0.99
C GLY A 17 -4.23 8.70 -0.29
N PHE A 18 -4.24 8.59 1.04
CA PHE A 18 -5.49 8.47 1.76
C PHE A 18 -6.33 9.71 1.49
N SER A 19 -7.38 9.55 0.72
CA SER A 19 -8.45 10.52 0.64
C SER A 19 -9.17 10.52 1.99
N LEU A 20 -8.79 11.42 2.88
CA LEU A 20 -9.67 11.81 3.97
C LEU A 20 -10.91 12.47 3.36
N PRO A 21 -12.10 12.12 3.79
CA PRO A 21 -13.31 12.76 3.30
C PRO A 21 -13.28 14.26 3.60
N PRO A 22 -13.86 15.11 2.76
CA PRO A 22 -13.89 16.54 2.99
C PRO A 22 -14.79 16.86 4.19
N ILE A 23 -14.21 17.03 5.36
CA ILE A 23 -14.90 17.57 6.53
C ILE A 23 -14.97 19.11 6.36
N PHE A 24 -15.75 19.58 5.43
CA PHE A 24 -16.25 20.95 5.43
C PHE A 24 -17.45 21.10 4.47
N ALA A 25 -18.60 20.58 4.89
CA ALA A 25 -19.87 21.05 4.38
C ALA A 25 -20.93 20.93 5.47
N GLN A 26 -20.98 21.90 6.37
CA GLN A 26 -22.23 22.26 7.00
C GLN A 26 -22.45 23.77 6.85
N SER A 27 -23.54 24.07 6.18
CA SER A 27 -24.12 25.38 5.93
C SER A 27 -24.44 26.08 7.24
N GLY A 28 -23.88 27.28 7.42
CA GLY A 28 -24.27 28.18 8.48
C GLY A 28 -23.66 29.55 8.29
N ASP A 29 -24.42 30.46 7.76
CA ASP A 29 -24.28 31.93 7.75
C ASP A 29 -23.13 32.55 6.94
N VAL A 30 -23.51 33.05 5.79
CA VAL A 30 -22.65 33.68 4.74
C VAL A 30 -22.32 35.14 5.09
N SER A 31 -21.78 35.47 6.26
CA SER A 31 -21.42 36.88 6.51
C SER A 31 -20.05 37.15 7.14
N THR A 32 -19.23 36.16 7.42
CA THR A 32 -17.93 36.41 8.07
C THR A 32 -16.80 35.64 7.41
N ALA A 33 -15.91 36.35 6.69
CA ALA A 33 -14.72 35.78 6.12
C ALA A 33 -13.82 35.18 7.22
N LYS A 34 -13.26 34.00 6.95
CA LYS A 34 -12.20 33.38 7.76
C LYS A 34 -10.88 33.53 7.02
N TYR A 35 -9.82 33.84 7.75
CA TYR A 35 -8.47 33.97 7.23
C TYR A 35 -7.54 32.97 7.93
N VAL A 36 -6.56 32.48 7.22
CA VAL A 36 -5.47 31.66 7.75
C VAL A 36 -4.18 32.44 7.63
N LEU A 37 -3.47 32.57 8.73
CA LEU A 37 -2.10 33.11 8.79
C LEU A 37 -1.16 31.93 8.89
N ILE A 38 -0.52 31.53 7.78
CA ILE A 38 0.52 30.49 7.77
C ILE A 38 1.84 31.17 8.11
N LEU A 39 2.41 30.84 9.27
CA LEU A 39 3.65 31.39 9.72
C LEU A 39 4.86 30.80 8.98
N HIS A 40 5.84 31.66 8.69
CA HIS A 40 7.10 31.23 8.11
C HIS A 40 7.99 30.65 9.22
N ALA A 41 7.97 29.34 9.43
CA ALA A 41 8.84 28.67 10.38
C ALA A 41 10.31 28.93 10.01
N GLN A 42 11.07 29.49 10.96
CA GLN A 42 12.52 29.61 10.82
C GLN A 42 13.17 28.48 11.61
N MET A 43 14.02 27.71 10.92
CA MET A 43 14.80 26.67 11.56
C MET A 43 15.74 27.34 12.60
N PRO A 44 15.80 26.84 13.85
CA PRO A 44 16.76 27.28 14.82
C PRO A 44 18.20 27.14 14.31
N GLU A 45 19.10 27.98 14.78
CA GLU A 45 20.53 27.82 14.58
C GLU A 45 20.96 26.41 15.07
N PHE A 46 21.86 25.76 14.36
CA PHE A 46 22.23 24.35 14.59
C PHE A 46 22.63 24.06 16.05
N ASP A 47 23.37 25.00 16.68
CA ASP A 47 23.78 24.92 18.10
C ASP A 47 22.62 24.99 19.09
N LYS A 48 21.48 25.52 18.67
CA LYS A 48 20.26 25.70 19.51
C LYS A 48 19.28 24.53 19.39
N ILE A 49 19.50 23.58 18.45
CA ILE A 49 18.67 22.40 18.30
C ILE A 49 18.99 21.43 19.44
N PRO A 50 18.00 20.90 20.20
CA PRO A 50 18.24 19.86 21.18
C PRO A 50 18.79 18.57 20.52
N VAL A 51 19.66 17.87 21.23
CA VAL A 51 20.25 16.60 20.78
C VAL A 51 19.29 15.44 21.05
N GLY A 52 19.19 14.48 20.08
CA GLY A 52 18.43 13.24 20.28
C GLY A 52 16.90 13.40 20.27
N LEU A 53 16.37 14.38 19.55
CA LEU A 53 14.93 14.52 19.36
C LEU A 53 14.39 13.32 18.57
N ASP A 54 13.45 12.58 19.12
CA ASP A 54 12.54 11.74 18.37
C ASP A 54 11.41 12.55 17.74
N GLU A 55 10.56 11.92 16.95
CA GLU A 55 9.46 12.60 16.25
C GLU A 55 8.49 13.30 17.23
N PHE A 56 8.18 12.65 18.35
CA PHE A 56 7.29 13.21 19.38
C PHE A 56 7.90 14.44 20.06
N MET A 57 9.17 14.33 20.46
CA MET A 57 9.89 15.44 21.07
C MET A 57 10.10 16.60 20.09
N ALA A 58 10.42 16.29 18.83
CA ALA A 58 10.54 17.28 17.77
C ALA A 58 9.22 18.01 17.52
N ARG A 59 8.10 17.29 17.47
CA ARG A 59 6.76 17.88 17.35
C ARG A 59 6.43 18.83 18.51
N ASN A 60 6.72 18.44 19.73
CA ASN A 60 6.52 19.32 20.91
C ASN A 60 7.44 20.55 20.87
N TYR A 61 8.67 20.39 20.38
CA TYR A 61 9.59 21.49 20.19
C TYR A 61 9.09 22.48 19.13
N VAL A 62 8.54 21.98 18.01
CA VAL A 62 7.89 22.78 16.96
C VAL A 62 6.70 23.57 17.52
N ILE A 63 5.86 22.93 18.35
CA ILE A 63 4.75 23.60 19.03
C ILE A 63 5.27 24.73 19.93
N GLY A 64 6.34 24.51 20.68
CA GLY A 64 6.98 25.52 21.50
C GLY A 64 7.53 26.71 20.69
N LEU A 65 8.14 26.43 19.53
CA LEU A 65 8.60 27.46 18.60
C LEU A 65 7.42 28.27 18.03
N LEU A 66 6.34 27.60 17.64
CA LEU A 66 5.13 28.22 17.14
C LEU A 66 4.56 29.19 18.19
N HIS A 67 4.37 28.72 19.42
CA HIS A 67 3.88 29.61 20.52
C HIS A 67 4.77 30.83 20.71
N LYS A 68 6.08 30.66 20.70
CA LYS A 68 7.03 31.79 20.83
C LYS A 68 6.93 32.76 19.66
N GLN A 69 6.73 32.29 18.44
CA GLN A 69 6.56 33.13 17.25
C GLN A 69 5.19 33.82 17.21
N THR A 70 4.15 33.16 17.71
CA THR A 70 2.79 33.72 17.73
C THR A 70 2.55 34.71 18.85
N GLU A 71 3.34 34.73 19.93
CA GLU A 71 3.14 35.62 21.09
C GLU A 71 3.00 37.14 20.74
N PRO A 72 3.81 37.74 19.85
CA PRO A 72 3.61 39.09 19.40
C PRO A 72 2.31 39.30 18.59
N LEU A 73 1.97 38.30 17.75
CA LEU A 73 0.78 38.34 16.88
C LEU A 73 -0.50 38.18 17.68
N THR A 74 -0.53 37.33 18.69
CA THR A 74 -1.71 37.09 19.53
C THR A 74 -2.09 38.34 20.31
N LYS A 75 -1.11 39.12 20.80
CA LYS A 75 -1.38 40.41 21.48
C LYS A 75 -2.11 41.40 20.60
N GLU A 76 -1.75 41.48 19.33
CA GLU A 76 -2.44 42.35 18.38
C GLU A 76 -3.80 41.80 17.95
N LEU A 77 -3.91 40.45 17.79
CA LEU A 77 -5.19 39.78 17.49
C LEU A 77 -6.16 39.96 18.67
N ASP A 78 -5.72 39.86 19.93
CA ASP A 78 -6.53 40.13 21.13
C ASP A 78 -7.09 41.55 21.11
N LYS A 79 -6.27 42.53 20.72
CA LYS A 79 -6.71 43.90 20.53
C LYS A 79 -7.76 44.05 19.45
N MET A 80 -7.57 43.32 18.33
CA MET A 80 -8.56 43.31 17.24
C MET A 80 -9.88 42.65 17.67
N VAL A 81 -9.84 41.64 18.53
CA VAL A 81 -11.03 41.02 19.15
C VAL A 81 -11.72 42.05 20.06
N ALA A 82 -10.96 42.75 20.94
CA ALA A 82 -11.49 43.78 21.83
C ALA A 82 -12.12 44.97 21.07
N GLU A 83 -11.56 45.34 19.93
CA GLU A 83 -12.08 46.36 19.03
C GLU A 83 -13.25 45.87 18.15
N GLY A 84 -13.65 44.61 18.24
CA GLY A 84 -14.71 44.01 17.44
C GLY A 84 -14.40 43.83 15.94
N LYS A 85 -13.13 43.94 15.57
CA LYS A 85 -12.66 43.77 14.18
C LYS A 85 -12.65 42.32 13.70
N ILE A 86 -12.42 41.38 14.63
CA ILE A 86 -12.48 39.94 14.42
C ILE A 86 -13.29 39.31 15.56
N LYS A 87 -13.87 38.12 15.32
CA LYS A 87 -14.63 37.42 16.35
C LYS A 87 -13.76 36.58 17.28
N GLY A 88 -12.59 36.17 16.83
CA GLY A 88 -11.63 35.34 17.54
C GLY A 88 -10.57 34.77 16.63
N TYR A 89 -9.65 34.05 17.23
CA TYR A 89 -8.62 33.30 16.49
C TYR A 89 -8.25 32.02 17.22
N GLU A 90 -7.60 31.11 16.49
CA GLU A 90 -7.17 29.79 16.97
C GLU A 90 -5.75 29.50 16.47
N ILE A 91 -4.84 29.15 17.37
CA ILE A 91 -3.49 28.73 17.00
C ILE A 91 -3.58 27.24 16.58
N ARG A 92 -3.12 26.93 15.39
CA ARG A 92 -3.18 25.59 14.78
C ARG A 92 -1.76 25.08 14.53
N PRO A 93 -1.23 24.23 15.42
CA PRO A 93 0.10 23.63 15.25
C PRO A 93 0.21 22.73 14.01
N ASP A 94 -0.86 22.07 13.64
CA ASP A 94 -0.93 21.19 12.46
C ASP A 94 -0.68 21.93 11.14
N ILE A 95 -1.04 23.19 11.05
CA ILE A 95 -0.77 24.04 9.88
C ILE A 95 0.36 25.04 10.10
N TYR A 96 1.02 25.00 11.27
CA TYR A 96 1.99 26.01 11.71
C TYR A 96 1.47 27.45 11.53
N GLY A 97 0.27 27.70 12.02
CA GLY A 97 -0.42 28.97 11.73
C GLY A 97 -1.51 29.35 12.72
N ILE A 98 -2.25 30.39 12.36
CA ILE A 98 -3.37 30.93 13.13
C ILE A 98 -4.58 31.06 12.23
N ILE A 99 -5.72 30.51 12.63
CA ILE A 99 -7.01 30.73 11.96
C ILE A 99 -7.71 31.91 12.61
N VAL A 100 -8.00 32.97 11.83
CA VAL A 100 -8.72 34.15 12.28
C VAL A 100 -10.19 34.04 11.84
N GLN A 101 -11.11 34.19 12.78
CA GLN A 101 -12.53 34.02 12.55
C GLN A 101 -13.28 35.34 12.58
N GLY A 102 -14.28 35.47 11.72
CA GLY A 102 -15.22 36.58 11.75
C GLY A 102 -14.64 37.94 11.36
N ALA A 103 -13.58 37.94 10.54
CA ALA A 103 -12.99 39.16 10.03
C ALA A 103 -13.82 39.72 8.84
N ALA A 104 -14.12 41.00 8.81
CA ALA A 104 -14.61 41.64 7.60
C ALA A 104 -13.50 41.72 6.55
N LYS A 105 -13.85 41.70 5.25
CA LYS A 105 -12.87 41.83 4.16
C LYS A 105 -11.97 43.09 4.28
N SER A 106 -12.45 44.12 4.90
CA SER A 106 -11.68 45.36 5.20
C SER A 106 -10.53 45.16 6.20
N VAL A 107 -10.49 44.01 6.91
CA VAL A 107 -9.45 43.72 7.93
C VAL A 107 -8.25 42.99 7.30
N GLU A 108 -8.39 42.41 6.13
CA GLU A 108 -7.31 41.67 5.45
C GLU A 108 -6.01 42.48 5.28
N PRO A 109 -6.00 43.77 4.87
CA PRO A 109 -4.78 44.58 4.83
C PRO A 109 -4.08 44.70 6.16
N SER A 110 -4.84 44.86 7.28
CA SER A 110 -4.29 44.94 8.63
C SER A 110 -3.69 43.60 9.07
N LEU A 111 -4.32 42.48 8.73
CA LEU A 111 -3.76 41.12 8.98
C LEU A 111 -2.46 40.93 8.21
N ARG A 112 -2.40 41.36 6.95
CA ARG A 112 -1.17 41.29 6.13
C ARG A 112 -0.06 42.15 6.67
N GLN A 113 -0.38 43.33 7.25
CA GLN A 113 0.60 44.19 7.84
C GLN A 113 1.12 43.66 9.19
N LEU A 114 0.28 42.97 9.96
CA LEU A 114 0.69 42.32 11.22
C LEU A 114 1.60 41.09 10.96
N ALA A 115 1.52 40.53 9.84
CA ALA A 115 2.13 39.22 9.52
C ALA A 115 3.31 39.39 8.55
N GLU A 116 4.32 40.22 8.88
CA GLU A 116 5.54 40.33 8.05
C GLU A 116 6.22 39.00 7.75
N ASN A 117 6.05 37.99 8.63
CA ASN A 117 6.62 36.65 8.50
C ASN A 117 5.55 35.56 8.36
N ALA A 118 4.38 35.91 7.81
CA ALA A 118 3.32 34.96 7.58
C ALA A 118 2.60 35.25 6.25
N THR A 119 2.07 34.18 5.65
CA THR A 119 1.19 34.30 4.47
C THR A 119 -0.26 34.36 4.95
N VAL A 120 -0.97 35.41 4.60
CA VAL A 120 -2.40 35.59 4.93
C VAL A 120 -3.25 35.18 3.74
N LEU A 121 -4.07 34.13 3.91
CA LEU A 121 -4.97 33.60 2.87
C LEU A 121 -6.42 33.57 3.38
N PRO A 122 -7.42 33.86 2.56
CA PRO A 122 -8.79 33.47 2.86
C PRO A 122 -8.87 31.95 3.10
N LEU A 123 -9.64 31.50 4.09
CA LEU A 123 -9.72 30.07 4.43
C LEU A 123 -10.21 29.22 3.24
N GLU A 124 -11.08 29.77 2.42
CA GLU A 124 -11.59 29.15 1.18
C GLU A 124 -10.50 28.94 0.08
N LYS A 125 -9.36 29.62 0.21
CA LYS A 125 -8.19 29.50 -0.67
C LYS A 125 -7.01 28.78 -0.01
N ALA A 126 -7.10 28.50 1.28
CA ALA A 126 -6.11 27.72 1.99
C ALA A 126 -6.40 26.23 1.72
N VAL A 127 -5.60 25.59 0.87
CA VAL A 127 -5.68 24.15 0.65
C VAL A 127 -5.23 23.46 1.94
N PRO A 128 -6.06 22.64 2.60
CA PRO A 128 -5.74 22.05 3.91
C PRO A 128 -4.47 21.19 3.89
N THR A 129 -4.21 20.50 2.78
CA THR A 129 -3.06 19.61 2.58
C THR A 129 -1.71 20.29 2.67
N CYS A 130 -1.54 21.50 2.11
CA CYS A 130 -0.25 22.19 2.11
C CYS A 130 0.21 22.66 3.50
N ALA A 131 -0.72 22.83 4.43
CA ALA A 131 -0.41 23.34 5.76
C ALA A 131 -0.01 22.21 6.74
N THR A 132 -0.66 21.05 6.66
CA THR A 132 -0.33 19.87 7.48
C THR A 132 0.99 19.22 7.08
N GLU A 133 1.30 19.15 5.79
CA GLU A 133 2.59 18.65 5.29
C GLU A 133 3.75 19.57 5.67
N GLY A 134 3.53 20.88 5.69
CA GLY A 134 4.55 21.85 6.13
C GLY A 134 5.01 21.66 7.58
N SER A 135 4.08 21.36 8.50
CA SER A 135 4.41 21.07 9.90
C SER A 135 5.13 19.73 10.05
N LYS A 136 4.73 18.71 9.30
CA LYS A 136 5.37 17.39 9.27
C LYS A 136 6.80 17.50 8.77
N ALA A 137 7.02 18.13 7.61
CA ALA A 137 8.36 18.31 7.03
C ALA A 137 9.29 19.12 7.95
N PHE A 138 8.78 20.11 8.67
CA PHE A 138 9.57 20.88 9.64
C PHE A 138 9.97 20.02 10.86
N THR A 139 9.08 19.16 11.34
CA THR A 139 9.37 18.20 12.40
C THR A 139 10.44 17.20 11.97
N GLU A 140 10.30 16.62 10.78
CA GLU A 140 11.27 15.70 10.20
C GLU A 140 12.65 16.35 10.04
N GLN A 141 12.70 17.61 9.60
CA GLN A 141 13.94 18.37 9.49
C GLN A 141 14.61 18.59 10.86
N LEU A 142 13.83 18.89 11.90
CA LEU A 142 14.37 19.03 13.26
C LEU A 142 14.92 17.71 13.80
N VAL A 143 14.24 16.58 13.57
CA VAL A 143 14.76 15.25 13.92
C VAL A 143 16.08 14.99 13.21
N ALA A 144 16.14 15.25 11.91
CA ALA A 144 17.34 15.06 11.10
C ALA A 144 18.52 15.91 11.62
N MET A 145 18.27 17.19 11.89
CA MET A 145 19.31 18.12 12.40
C MET A 145 19.73 17.79 13.83
N SER A 146 18.82 17.31 14.67
CA SER A 146 19.11 16.82 16.02
C SER A 146 20.01 15.57 15.98
N HIS A 147 19.75 14.62 15.07
CA HIS A 147 20.61 13.46 14.87
C HIS A 147 21.99 13.83 14.32
N LEU A 148 22.07 14.79 13.38
CA LEU A 148 23.35 15.34 12.92
C LEU A 148 24.16 15.89 14.08
N LYS A 149 23.54 16.67 14.97
CA LYS A 149 24.18 17.24 16.14
C LYS A 149 24.65 16.14 17.09
N TYR A 150 23.83 15.11 17.35
CA TYR A 150 24.23 13.94 18.14
C TYR A 150 25.48 13.26 17.57
N LEU A 151 25.51 13.01 16.25
CA LEU A 151 26.65 12.38 15.57
C LEU A 151 27.90 13.26 15.58
N SER A 152 27.76 14.61 15.55
CA SER A 152 28.90 15.53 15.63
C SER A 152 29.50 15.65 17.03
N GLU A 153 28.69 15.39 18.08
CA GLU A 153 29.12 15.45 19.47
C GLU A 153 29.63 14.09 20.01
N HIS A 154 29.28 12.99 19.33
CA HIS A 154 29.66 11.63 19.71
C HIS A 154 30.53 11.02 18.63
N ASP A 155 31.84 10.94 18.89
CA ASP A 155 32.80 10.28 18.01
C ASP A 155 32.54 8.76 18.03
N LEU A 156 31.74 8.29 17.05
CA LEU A 156 31.41 6.88 16.93
C LEU A 156 32.56 6.16 16.24
N ASP A 157 33.30 5.36 16.98
CA ASP A 157 34.38 4.55 16.41
C ASP A 157 33.90 3.75 15.18
N PRO A 158 34.64 3.80 14.06
CA PRO A 158 34.31 3.01 12.87
C PRO A 158 34.38 1.53 13.22
N LEU A 159 33.34 0.77 12.86
CA LEU A 159 33.35 -0.68 13.01
C LEU A 159 34.40 -1.25 12.06
N ALA A 160 35.48 -1.78 12.62
CA ALA A 160 36.50 -2.45 11.82
C ALA A 160 35.95 -3.77 11.25
N SER A 161 35.79 -3.84 9.93
CA SER A 161 35.59 -5.09 9.21
C SER A 161 36.87 -5.38 8.42
N SER A 162 37.37 -6.60 8.52
CA SER A 162 38.59 -7.02 7.80
C SER A 162 38.29 -7.61 6.42
N THR A 163 37.03 -7.72 6.03
CA THR A 163 36.62 -8.39 4.79
C THR A 163 35.49 -7.58 4.11
N THR A 164 35.48 -7.65 2.78
CA THR A 164 34.45 -7.03 1.91
C THR A 164 33.45 -8.04 1.34
N ASP A 165 33.46 -9.28 1.82
CA ASP A 165 32.53 -10.33 1.39
C ASP A 165 31.86 -10.96 2.62
N PRO A 166 30.53 -10.76 2.81
CA PRO A 166 29.61 -10.02 1.92
C PRO A 166 29.81 -8.49 1.97
N SER A 167 29.53 -7.76 0.88
CA SER A 167 29.45 -6.29 0.90
C SER A 167 28.07 -5.84 1.40
N ILE A 168 27.99 -4.69 2.05
CA ILE A 168 26.74 -4.12 2.61
C ILE A 168 26.55 -2.71 2.09
N GLU A 169 25.38 -2.48 1.49
CA GLU A 169 24.86 -1.16 1.16
C GLU A 169 23.51 -0.99 1.85
N ALA A 170 23.45 -0.10 2.84
CA ALA A 170 22.25 0.16 3.62
C ALA A 170 21.53 1.39 3.05
N TYR A 171 20.40 1.18 2.38
CA TYR A 171 19.55 2.27 1.92
C TYR A 171 18.74 2.82 3.11
N ALA A 172 19.17 3.97 3.59
CA ALA A 172 18.65 4.57 4.81
C ALA A 172 18.44 6.09 4.65
N PRO A 173 17.43 6.51 3.89
CA PRO A 173 17.14 7.93 3.74
C PRO A 173 16.61 8.53 5.05
N VAL A 174 17.14 9.66 5.45
CA VAL A 174 16.76 10.34 6.70
C VAL A 174 15.31 10.83 6.64
N GLY A 175 14.49 10.44 7.61
CA GLY A 175 13.08 10.81 7.66
C GLY A 175 12.15 9.96 6.79
N SER A 176 12.65 8.87 6.23
CA SER A 176 11.85 7.91 5.46
C SER A 176 11.58 6.65 6.26
N SER A 177 10.38 6.08 6.09
CA SER A 177 10.07 4.72 6.51
C SER A 177 10.63 3.66 5.54
N TYR A 178 11.20 4.06 4.41
CA TYR A 178 11.74 3.14 3.41
C TYR A 178 13.20 2.84 3.67
N SER A 179 13.48 1.62 4.03
CA SER A 179 14.84 1.14 4.22
C SER A 179 15.06 -0.16 3.46
N SER A 180 16.26 -0.41 2.99
CA SER A 180 16.63 -1.71 2.43
C SER A 180 18.13 -1.96 2.63
N VAL A 181 18.50 -3.23 2.60
CA VAL A 181 19.90 -3.65 2.67
C VAL A 181 20.18 -4.55 1.49
N TYR A 182 21.21 -4.24 0.74
CA TYR A 182 21.63 -5.04 -0.38
C TYR A 182 23.17 -5.13 -0.46
N GLY A 183 23.62 -6.03 -1.28
CA GLY A 183 25.05 -6.23 -1.46
C GLY A 183 25.35 -7.41 -2.36
N LYS A 184 26.61 -7.82 -2.30
CA LYS A 184 27.13 -8.95 -3.08
C LYS A 184 27.87 -9.93 -2.19
N THR A 185 27.75 -11.19 -2.55
CA THR A 185 28.53 -12.31 -2.03
C THR A 185 28.63 -13.39 -3.11
N LYS A 186 28.99 -14.62 -2.78
CA LYS A 186 28.99 -15.70 -3.76
C LYS A 186 27.57 -16.05 -4.22
N PRO A 187 27.41 -16.54 -5.47
CA PRO A 187 26.09 -16.93 -6.00
C PRO A 187 25.43 -18.07 -5.23
N ASN A 188 24.09 -18.02 -5.17
CA ASN A 188 23.22 -19.10 -4.70
C ASN A 188 23.53 -19.59 -3.28
N ILE A 189 23.84 -18.68 -2.38
CA ILE A 189 24.09 -19.00 -0.97
C ILE A 189 23.12 -18.30 -0.04
N SER A 190 22.90 -18.91 1.10
CA SER A 190 22.11 -18.30 2.18
C SER A 190 22.84 -17.10 2.78
N VAL A 191 22.12 -16.00 2.91
CA VAL A 191 22.58 -14.73 3.49
C VAL A 191 21.62 -14.38 4.64
N ASN A 192 22.20 -14.13 5.81
CA ASN A 192 21.44 -13.73 6.99
C ASN A 192 21.77 -12.30 7.36
N MET A 193 20.76 -11.51 7.70
CA MET A 193 20.91 -10.11 8.13
C MET A 193 20.36 -9.94 9.55
N ARG A 194 21.02 -9.09 10.33
CA ARG A 194 20.53 -8.58 11.62
C ARG A 194 20.71 -7.08 11.65
N ILE A 195 19.71 -6.39 12.19
CA ILE A 195 19.79 -4.95 12.44
C ILE A 195 19.75 -4.74 13.95
N LEU A 196 20.69 -3.94 14.46
CA LEU A 196 20.81 -3.63 15.87
C LEU A 196 20.64 -2.13 16.10
N HIS A 197 19.81 -1.77 17.06
CA HIS A 197 19.73 -0.44 17.64
C HIS A 197 20.43 -0.46 19.00
N GLY A 198 21.61 0.14 19.10
CA GLY A 198 22.51 -0.05 20.25
C GLY A 198 22.92 -1.52 20.40
N SER A 199 22.50 -2.17 21.49
CA SER A 199 22.71 -3.60 21.72
C SER A 199 21.47 -4.46 21.41
N GLN A 200 20.34 -3.87 21.11
CA GLN A 200 19.08 -4.56 20.85
C GLN A 200 18.98 -4.96 19.38
N VAL A 201 18.69 -6.22 19.10
CA VAL A 201 18.35 -6.69 17.76
C VAL A 201 16.92 -6.27 17.46
N ILE A 202 16.73 -5.47 16.41
CA ILE A 202 15.41 -4.97 16.00
C ILE A 202 14.85 -5.73 14.79
N ALA A 203 15.72 -6.38 14.00
CA ALA A 203 15.28 -7.24 12.89
C ALA A 203 16.29 -8.36 12.63
N THR A 204 15.78 -9.49 12.15
CA THR A 204 16.59 -10.60 11.60
C THR A 204 15.88 -11.12 10.36
N MET A 205 16.59 -11.24 9.24
CA MET A 205 16.05 -11.73 7.97
C MET A 205 17.04 -12.69 7.30
N GLN A 206 16.50 -13.55 6.44
CA GLN A 206 17.28 -14.47 5.61
C GLN A 206 16.84 -14.38 4.16
N THR A 207 17.79 -14.44 3.25
CA THR A 207 17.56 -14.52 1.80
C THR A 207 18.59 -15.44 1.16
N THR A 208 18.51 -15.63 -0.15
CA THR A 208 19.51 -16.33 -0.95
C THR A 208 20.04 -15.39 -2.03
N SER A 209 21.35 -15.33 -2.18
CA SER A 209 21.96 -14.56 -3.26
C SER A 209 21.62 -15.18 -4.62
N ASN A 210 21.39 -14.35 -5.63
CA ASN A 210 21.10 -14.78 -6.99
C ASN A 210 22.34 -15.33 -7.74
N SER A 211 22.16 -15.71 -9.02
CA SER A 211 23.23 -16.21 -9.89
C SER A 211 24.40 -15.23 -10.07
N ASP A 212 24.19 -13.93 -9.87
CA ASP A 212 25.22 -12.89 -9.94
C ASP A 212 25.84 -12.59 -8.57
N GLY A 213 25.46 -13.34 -7.53
CA GLY A 213 25.90 -13.17 -6.16
C GLY A 213 25.26 -11.98 -5.45
N LYS A 214 24.23 -11.34 -6.00
CA LYS A 214 23.53 -10.23 -5.37
C LYS A 214 22.51 -10.72 -4.38
N TYR A 215 22.36 -10.03 -3.27
CA TYR A 215 21.30 -10.26 -2.30
C TYR A 215 20.59 -8.95 -1.97
N PHE A 216 19.34 -9.06 -1.53
CA PHE A 216 18.49 -7.92 -1.21
C PHE A 216 17.58 -8.26 -0.03
N PHE A 217 17.52 -7.34 0.94
CA PHE A 217 16.58 -7.36 2.04
C PHE A 217 15.78 -6.07 2.00
N ARG A 218 14.47 -6.18 2.04
CA ARG A 218 13.58 -5.04 2.20
C ARG A 218 12.49 -5.42 3.21
N PRO A 219 11.93 -4.46 3.94
CA PRO A 219 10.65 -4.69 4.60
C PRO A 219 9.63 -5.08 3.52
N ASP A 220 8.85 -6.12 3.75
CA ASP A 220 7.80 -6.47 2.80
C ASP A 220 6.77 -5.35 2.73
N TRP A 221 6.59 -4.81 1.54
CA TRP A 221 5.87 -3.56 1.23
C TRP A 221 4.34 -3.65 1.33
N HIS A 222 3.78 -4.70 1.89
CA HIS A 222 2.36 -4.91 1.87
C HIS A 222 1.72 -4.46 3.20
N TYR A 223 1.18 -3.22 3.20
CA TYR A 223 0.15 -2.73 4.13
C TYR A 223 0.49 -2.41 5.59
N CYS A 224 1.73 -2.31 6.02
CA CYS A 224 2.07 -2.07 7.41
C CYS A 224 2.89 -0.80 7.73
N PRO A 225 2.45 0.42 7.41
CA PRO A 225 3.26 1.63 7.69
C PRO A 225 3.21 2.10 9.15
N SER A 226 2.35 1.52 10.02
CA SER A 226 2.05 2.13 11.32
C SER A 226 2.66 1.46 12.54
N PHE A 227 3.22 0.28 12.43
CA PHE A 227 3.63 -0.51 13.60
C PHE A 227 5.01 -1.13 13.45
N GLY A 228 6.03 -0.49 13.96
CA GLY A 228 7.25 -1.02 14.61
C GLY A 228 8.01 -2.22 14.03
N PHE A 229 7.51 -2.85 12.98
CA PHE A 229 8.14 -3.94 12.23
C PHE A 229 8.66 -3.52 10.85
N ASP A 230 8.38 -2.31 10.43
CA ASP A 230 9.25 -1.61 9.50
C ASP A 230 10.58 -1.41 10.22
N TRP A 231 11.54 -2.29 9.92
CA TRP A 231 12.88 -1.97 10.32
C TRP A 231 13.35 -0.76 9.50
N THR A 232 13.00 0.41 10.00
CA THR A 232 13.53 1.65 9.46
C THR A 232 14.94 1.81 9.96
N LEU A 233 15.88 1.78 9.05
CA LEU A 233 17.27 2.06 9.37
C LEU A 233 17.42 3.51 9.82
N ARG A 234 18.01 3.69 10.99
CA ARG A 234 18.27 5.02 11.56
C ARG A 234 19.78 5.25 11.61
N PRO A 235 20.24 6.48 11.46
CA PRO A 235 21.64 6.80 11.73
C PRO A 235 22.07 6.29 13.12
N GLY A 236 23.16 5.53 13.15
CA GLY A 236 23.66 4.87 14.36
C GLY A 236 23.33 3.37 14.44
N ASP A 237 22.34 2.87 13.73
CA ASP A 237 22.04 1.44 13.66
C ASP A 237 23.22 0.65 13.06
N ILE A 238 23.33 -0.60 13.45
CA ILE A 238 24.35 -1.50 12.93
C ILE A 238 23.65 -2.58 12.09
N VAL A 239 24.05 -2.68 10.83
CA VAL A 239 23.65 -3.76 9.94
C VAL A 239 24.75 -4.82 9.95
N GLU A 240 24.39 -6.05 10.35
CA GLU A 240 25.25 -7.23 10.28
C GLU A 240 24.74 -8.13 9.17
N VAL A 241 25.60 -8.54 8.26
CA VAL A 241 25.27 -9.52 7.23
C VAL A 241 26.24 -10.68 7.31
N THR A 242 25.69 -11.89 7.38
CA THR A 242 26.45 -13.14 7.47
C THR A 242 26.23 -13.99 6.22
N ALA A 243 27.30 -14.33 5.54
CA ALA A 243 27.33 -15.27 4.44
C ALA A 243 28.59 -16.15 4.56
N HIS A 244 28.51 -17.45 4.24
CA HIS A 244 29.64 -18.38 4.36
C HIS A 244 30.35 -18.37 5.73
N ASN A 245 29.62 -18.23 6.83
CA ASN A 245 30.19 -18.07 8.17
C ASN A 245 31.05 -16.82 8.36
N ASN A 246 31.00 -15.87 7.42
CA ASN A 246 31.67 -14.60 7.52
C ASN A 246 30.62 -13.51 7.81
N THR A 247 30.82 -12.74 8.87
CA THR A 247 29.93 -11.66 9.28
C THR A 247 30.62 -10.33 9.06
N VAL A 248 29.98 -9.52 8.25
CA VAL A 248 30.41 -8.14 7.99
C VAL A 248 29.42 -7.20 8.66
N ARG A 249 29.89 -6.07 9.13
CA ARG A 249 29.11 -5.04 9.83
C ARG A 249 29.35 -3.69 9.20
N THR A 250 28.27 -2.91 9.09
CA THR A 250 28.37 -1.47 8.78
C THR A 250 27.47 -0.69 9.71
N ARG A 251 27.85 0.53 10.01
CA ARG A 251 27.02 1.45 10.77
C ARG A 251 26.28 2.34 9.78
N VAL A 252 24.96 2.40 9.92
CA VAL A 252 24.13 3.36 9.17
C VAL A 252 24.56 4.76 9.56
N THR A 253 25.01 5.53 8.58
CA THR A 253 25.42 6.92 8.77
C THR A 253 24.34 7.88 8.27
N TYR A 254 24.39 9.09 8.75
CA TYR A 254 23.58 10.16 8.19
C TYR A 254 24.07 10.49 6.77
N LEU A 255 23.15 10.54 5.83
CA LEU A 255 23.45 10.92 4.44
C LEU A 255 22.29 11.73 3.88
N LEU A 256 22.56 12.97 3.52
CA LEU A 256 21.63 13.88 2.88
C LEU A 256 22.32 14.53 1.70
N ALA A 257 21.69 14.56 0.53
CA ALA A 257 22.29 15.14 -0.65
C ALA A 257 21.25 15.79 -1.57
N TRP A 258 21.75 16.64 -2.46
CA TRP A 258 20.98 17.25 -3.54
C TRP A 258 21.90 17.54 -4.72
N ALA A 259 21.36 17.48 -5.93
CA ALA A 259 22.06 17.76 -7.17
C ALA A 259 21.51 19.02 -7.83
N ASN A 260 22.40 19.97 -8.12
CA ASN A 260 22.06 21.21 -8.79
C ASN A 260 22.66 21.24 -10.20
N PRO A 261 21.86 21.06 -11.25
CA PRO A 261 22.34 21.05 -12.63
C PRO A 261 22.87 22.43 -13.07
N ASP A 262 22.35 23.54 -12.52
CA ASP A 262 22.79 24.88 -12.88
C ASP A 262 24.22 25.16 -12.44
N THR A 263 24.72 24.46 -11.41
CA THR A 263 26.10 24.53 -10.91
C THR A 263 26.89 23.27 -11.19
N ASN A 264 26.31 22.28 -11.86
CA ASN A 264 26.88 20.97 -12.17
C ASN A 264 27.51 20.27 -10.94
N ARG A 265 26.85 20.37 -9.76
CA ARG A 265 27.36 19.89 -8.47
C ARG A 265 26.36 19.02 -7.72
N VAL A 266 26.93 18.05 -6.99
CA VAL A 266 26.23 17.31 -5.97
C VAL A 266 26.79 17.70 -4.61
N GLU A 267 25.92 18.19 -3.74
CA GLU A 267 26.28 18.70 -2.42
C GLU A 267 25.49 17.93 -1.36
N GLY A 268 26.01 17.90 -0.14
CA GLY A 268 25.33 17.21 0.93
C GLY A 268 26.07 17.23 2.27
N TYR A 269 25.53 16.39 3.16
CA TYR A 269 26.06 16.17 4.51
C TYR A 269 26.17 14.69 4.79
N SER A 270 27.24 14.27 5.45
CA SER A 270 27.45 12.92 5.95
C SER A 270 28.40 12.93 7.15
N GLN A 271 28.66 11.77 7.73
CA GLN A 271 29.56 11.64 8.87
C GLN A 271 31.01 11.94 8.45
N THR A 272 31.72 12.71 9.27
CA THR A 272 33.14 12.98 9.09
C THR A 272 33.97 11.68 9.12
N GLY A 273 35.03 11.62 8.33
CA GLY A 273 35.87 10.42 8.20
C GLY A 273 35.37 9.41 7.15
N HIS A 274 34.16 9.59 6.63
CA HIS A 274 33.67 8.79 5.50
C HIS A 274 34.10 9.41 4.17
N LYS A 275 34.05 8.58 3.13
CA LYS A 275 34.15 9.00 1.75
C LYS A 275 32.77 8.90 1.11
N VAL A 276 32.37 9.92 0.38
CA VAL A 276 31.12 9.92 -0.38
C VAL A 276 31.47 9.66 -1.85
N GLU A 277 30.91 8.59 -2.37
CA GLU A 277 30.94 8.27 -3.79
C GLU A 277 29.61 8.66 -4.40
N VAL A 278 29.66 9.38 -5.51
CA VAL A 278 28.48 9.80 -6.27
C VAL A 278 28.59 9.28 -7.68
N THR A 279 27.61 8.49 -8.09
CA THR A 279 27.47 8.03 -9.47
C THR A 279 26.34 8.80 -10.14
N ALA A 280 26.71 9.69 -11.07
CA ALA A 280 25.76 10.36 -11.95
C ALA A 280 25.36 9.42 -13.09
N ILE A 281 24.07 9.23 -13.29
CA ILE A 281 23.48 8.39 -14.33
C ILE A 281 22.76 9.33 -15.30
N GLN A 282 23.41 9.68 -16.40
CA GLN A 282 22.92 10.62 -17.39
C GLN A 282 22.26 9.89 -18.57
N PRO A 283 20.92 10.07 -18.81
CA PRO A 283 20.26 9.54 -20.00
C PRO A 283 20.83 10.09 -21.30
N LYS A 284 20.82 9.28 -22.35
CA LYS A 284 21.22 9.70 -23.71
C LYS A 284 20.00 10.24 -24.47
N ASP A 285 20.26 11.18 -25.39
CA ASP A 285 19.22 11.78 -26.26
C ASP A 285 18.73 10.88 -27.40
N ASN A 286 19.41 9.77 -27.67
CA ASN A 286 19.18 8.94 -28.84
C ASN A 286 18.98 7.44 -28.55
N SER A 287 18.96 7.07 -27.30
CA SER A 287 18.66 5.71 -26.85
C SER A 287 18.21 5.73 -25.39
N CYS A 288 17.45 4.75 -24.97
CA CYS A 288 17.05 4.56 -23.57
C CYS A 288 18.22 4.08 -22.66
N ASP A 289 19.43 4.08 -23.15
CA ASP A 289 20.63 3.83 -22.35
C ASP A 289 21.02 5.09 -21.57
N SER A 290 21.78 4.89 -20.54
CA SER A 290 22.43 5.96 -19.78
C SER A 290 23.94 5.80 -19.76
N THR A 291 24.62 6.88 -19.49
CA THR A 291 26.07 6.88 -19.22
C THR A 291 26.28 7.15 -17.75
N GLN A 292 27.16 6.40 -17.11
CA GLN A 292 27.48 6.53 -15.69
C GLN A 292 28.84 7.17 -15.49
N PHE A 293 28.90 8.09 -14.54
CA PHE A 293 30.12 8.81 -14.14
C PHE A 293 30.22 8.79 -12.62
N THR A 294 31.30 8.25 -12.10
CA THR A 294 31.49 8.12 -10.66
C THR A 294 32.64 8.99 -10.17
N LEU A 295 32.38 9.79 -9.15
CA LEU A 295 33.35 10.60 -8.43
C LEU A 295 33.30 10.30 -6.93
N GLU A 296 34.46 10.40 -6.26
CA GLU A 296 34.56 10.18 -4.81
C GLU A 296 35.22 11.38 -4.14
N LYS A 297 34.72 11.75 -2.93
CA LYS A 297 35.34 12.81 -2.12
C LYS A 297 35.18 12.49 -0.62
N SER A 298 36.17 12.87 0.16
CA SER A 298 36.09 12.79 1.62
C SER A 298 35.17 13.86 2.17
N VAL A 299 34.42 13.51 3.21
CA VAL A 299 33.57 14.44 3.96
C VAL A 299 34.44 15.43 4.74
N GLU A 300 34.11 16.71 4.68
CA GLU A 300 34.82 17.78 5.38
C GLU A 300 34.59 17.73 6.91
N GLN A 301 35.41 18.44 7.69
CA GLN A 301 35.31 18.44 9.16
C GLN A 301 33.97 18.93 9.71
N ASN A 302 33.25 19.75 8.93
CA ASN A 302 31.91 20.24 9.27
C ASN A 302 30.78 19.30 8.83
N GLY A 303 31.12 18.10 8.36
CA GLY A 303 30.17 17.10 7.86
C GLY A 303 29.67 17.36 6.43
N SER A 304 30.11 18.42 5.75
CA SER A 304 29.66 18.69 4.37
C SER A 304 30.51 17.97 3.32
N PHE A 305 29.92 17.78 2.15
CA PHE A 305 30.64 17.41 0.95
C PHE A 305 30.10 18.19 -0.26
N ASN A 306 30.97 18.41 -1.24
CA ASN A 306 30.61 19.07 -2.50
C ASN A 306 31.44 18.43 -3.62
N ILE A 307 30.76 17.77 -4.55
CA ILE A 307 31.36 17.08 -5.70
C ILE A 307 31.03 17.84 -6.98
N ASP A 308 32.06 18.28 -7.68
CA ASP A 308 31.97 19.07 -8.90
C ASP A 308 32.16 18.16 -10.12
N PHE A 309 31.16 18.09 -10.97
CA PHE A 309 31.16 17.28 -12.19
C PHE A 309 31.63 18.04 -13.41
N HIS A 310 32.01 19.33 -13.30
CA HIS A 310 32.58 20.07 -14.44
C HIS A 310 33.77 19.37 -15.07
N GLY A 311 33.75 19.23 -16.40
CA GLY A 311 34.77 18.54 -17.14
C GLY A 311 34.72 17.02 -17.12
N VAL A 312 33.76 16.45 -16.39
CA VAL A 312 33.49 14.99 -16.38
C VAL A 312 32.20 14.75 -17.15
N VAL A 313 31.10 15.36 -16.73
CA VAL A 313 29.79 15.36 -17.39
C VAL A 313 29.07 16.65 -17.05
N ASP A 314 28.40 17.24 -18.02
CA ASP A 314 27.40 18.27 -17.77
C ASP A 314 26.06 17.57 -17.65
N PHE A 315 25.62 17.28 -16.42
CA PHE A 315 24.37 16.59 -16.18
C PHE A 315 23.17 17.58 -16.27
N ASP A 316 22.12 17.14 -16.91
CA ASP A 316 20.86 17.89 -16.99
C ASP A 316 19.85 17.41 -15.92
N ARG A 317 18.64 17.96 -15.96
CA ARG A 317 17.58 17.65 -14.97
C ARG A 317 17.00 16.25 -15.13
N ARG A 318 17.37 15.49 -16.16
CA ARG A 318 17.01 14.08 -16.35
C ARG A 318 17.96 13.11 -15.65
N ALA A 319 19.11 13.58 -15.19
CA ALA A 319 20.09 12.75 -14.51
C ALA A 319 19.53 12.14 -13.22
N MET A 320 20.08 11.02 -12.82
CA MET A 320 19.81 10.36 -11.55
C MET A 320 21.13 10.13 -10.82
N PHE A 321 21.10 10.13 -9.50
CA PHE A 321 22.32 9.98 -8.72
C PHE A 321 22.18 8.87 -7.70
N ASP A 322 23.12 7.95 -7.72
CA ASP A 322 23.34 6.99 -6.65
C ASP A 322 24.50 7.49 -5.78
N ILE A 323 24.24 7.64 -4.49
CA ILE A 323 25.18 8.26 -3.54
C ILE A 323 25.40 7.32 -2.37
N ILE A 324 26.63 6.96 -2.11
CA ILE A 324 27.01 6.11 -1.00
C ILE A 324 28.07 6.77 -0.12
N ALA A 325 27.78 6.87 1.17
CA ALA A 325 28.75 7.25 2.19
C ALA A 325 29.45 5.99 2.71
N LYS A 326 30.68 5.77 2.28
CA LYS A 326 31.48 4.56 2.54
C LYS A 326 32.32 4.68 3.79
N ASP A 327 32.29 3.62 4.60
CA ASP A 327 33.27 3.41 5.65
C ASP A 327 34.65 2.93 5.09
N ASN A 328 35.61 2.72 5.97
CA ASN A 328 36.96 2.28 5.58
C ASN A 328 37.03 0.88 4.95
N SER A 329 35.98 0.07 5.10
CA SER A 329 35.84 -1.26 4.49
C SER A 329 35.10 -1.23 3.15
N GLY A 330 34.61 -0.07 2.73
CA GLY A 330 33.86 0.10 1.48
C GLY A 330 32.36 -0.23 1.59
N ASN A 331 31.88 -0.58 2.80
CA ASN A 331 30.45 -0.70 3.09
C ASN A 331 29.89 0.66 3.48
N GLY A 332 28.59 0.86 3.39
CA GLY A 332 28.09 2.16 3.77
C GLY A 332 26.58 2.35 3.68
N THR A 333 26.19 3.60 3.85
CA THR A 333 24.82 4.06 3.70
C THR A 333 24.65 4.69 2.32
N THR A 334 23.58 4.32 1.64
CA THR A 334 23.29 4.82 0.30
C THR A 334 21.94 5.52 0.25
N ILE A 335 21.80 6.48 -0.66
CA ILE A 335 20.56 7.14 -1.05
C ILE A 335 20.53 7.35 -2.56
N PHE A 336 19.33 7.48 -3.10
CA PHE A 336 19.09 7.80 -4.49
C PHE A 336 18.39 9.17 -4.57
N ILE A 337 18.89 10.08 -5.44
CA ILE A 337 18.32 11.40 -5.60
C ILE A 337 18.16 11.81 -7.06
N PHE A 338 17.26 12.77 -7.29
CA PHE A 338 17.08 13.48 -8.55
C PHE A 338 17.62 14.90 -8.45
N PRO A 339 18.05 15.52 -9.56
CA PRO A 339 18.47 16.92 -9.58
C PRO A 339 17.26 17.86 -9.39
N PHE A 340 17.55 19.15 -9.20
CA PHE A 340 16.51 20.16 -9.18
C PHE A 340 15.73 20.15 -10.48
N GLN A 341 14.44 19.87 -10.40
CA GLN A 341 13.57 19.76 -11.59
C GLN A 341 12.10 20.07 -11.27
N VAL A 342 11.35 20.30 -12.34
CA VAL A 342 9.90 20.37 -12.34
C VAL A 342 9.36 19.30 -13.25
N SER A 343 8.38 18.54 -12.80
CA SER A 343 7.68 17.58 -13.62
C SER A 343 6.16 17.67 -13.44
N ILE A 344 5.43 17.43 -14.51
CA ILE A 344 3.97 17.41 -14.55
C ILE A 344 3.50 16.05 -15.03
N PHE A 345 2.55 15.45 -14.35
CA PHE A 345 1.93 14.18 -14.71
C PHE A 345 0.47 14.39 -15.08
N ASP A 346 0.07 13.89 -16.25
CA ASP A 346 -1.30 13.90 -16.78
C ASP A 346 -2.02 15.27 -16.67
N PHE A 347 -1.27 16.38 -16.71
CA PHE A 347 -1.75 17.76 -16.54
C PHE A 347 -2.50 18.04 -15.22
N ASN A 348 -2.42 17.16 -14.23
CA ASN A 348 -3.12 17.29 -12.96
C ASN A 348 -2.22 17.20 -11.72
N SER A 349 -0.96 16.89 -11.89
CA SER A 349 -0.04 16.69 -10.79
C SER A 349 1.31 17.34 -11.06
N LEU A 350 1.78 18.10 -10.10
CA LEU A 350 3.08 18.76 -10.12
C LEU A 350 4.02 18.12 -9.12
N ILE A 351 5.22 17.78 -9.57
CA ILE A 351 6.33 17.43 -8.69
C ILE A 351 7.42 18.49 -8.82
N VAL A 352 7.87 18.97 -7.68
CA VAL A 352 8.99 19.91 -7.57
C VAL A 352 10.13 19.20 -6.83
N THR A 353 11.32 19.16 -7.40
CA THR A 353 12.52 18.65 -6.75
C THR A 353 13.50 19.79 -6.55
N LEU A 354 13.87 20.05 -5.30
CA LEU A 354 14.85 21.04 -4.87
C LEU A 354 15.74 20.43 -3.78
N LYS A 355 16.53 21.26 -3.09
CA LYS A 355 17.24 20.84 -1.88
C LYS A 355 16.23 20.29 -0.85
N PRO A 356 16.54 19.19 -0.15
CA PRO A 356 15.69 18.68 0.92
C PRO A 356 15.28 19.72 1.95
N TYR A 357 14.04 19.60 2.44
CA TYR A 357 13.44 20.50 3.45
C TYR A 357 13.45 22.00 3.07
N THR A 358 13.43 22.28 1.78
CA THR A 358 13.45 23.66 1.28
C THR A 358 12.04 24.19 1.09
N ARG A 359 11.75 25.32 1.71
CA ARG A 359 10.54 26.07 1.41
C ARG A 359 10.67 26.73 0.04
N PHE A 360 9.61 26.63 -0.75
CA PHE A 360 9.53 27.27 -2.07
C PHE A 360 8.16 27.90 -2.30
N THR A 361 8.12 28.77 -3.29
CA THR A 361 6.87 29.31 -3.83
C THR A 361 6.74 28.89 -5.27
N ALA A 362 5.59 28.33 -5.64
CA ALA A 362 5.22 28.01 -7.00
C ALA A 362 4.13 28.99 -7.45
N THR A 363 4.32 29.61 -8.62
CA THR A 363 3.36 30.52 -9.23
C THR A 363 3.05 30.05 -10.64
N ILE A 364 1.78 29.95 -10.97
CA ILE A 364 1.27 29.56 -12.27
C ILE A 364 0.74 30.80 -12.97
N PHE A 365 1.16 30.99 -14.21
CA PHE A 365 0.71 32.08 -15.06
C PHE A 365 0.02 31.51 -16.30
N ARG A 366 -1.12 32.08 -16.71
CA ARG A 366 -1.81 31.79 -17.95
C ARG A 366 -1.94 33.07 -18.77
N SER A 367 -1.38 33.06 -19.97
CA SER A 367 -1.32 34.25 -20.85
C SER A 367 -0.72 35.48 -20.14
N GLY A 368 0.30 35.29 -19.31
CA GLY A 368 0.98 36.34 -18.57
C GLY A 368 0.26 36.84 -17.31
N HIS A 369 -0.94 36.32 -17.00
CA HIS A 369 -1.68 36.65 -15.80
C HIS A 369 -1.45 35.57 -14.74
N GLN A 370 -1.17 35.96 -13.50
CA GLN A 370 -1.05 35.04 -12.38
C GLN A 370 -2.39 34.35 -12.13
N LEU A 371 -2.41 33.01 -12.33
CA LEU A 371 -3.57 32.16 -12.09
C LEU A 371 -3.62 31.70 -10.63
N ALA A 372 -2.52 31.16 -10.14
CA ALA A 372 -2.42 30.60 -8.78
C ALA A 372 -1.01 30.82 -8.22
N THR A 373 -0.92 30.83 -6.89
CA THR A 373 0.33 30.76 -6.15
C THR A 373 0.14 29.91 -4.93
N PHE A 374 1.06 29.01 -4.67
CA PHE A 374 1.10 28.22 -3.44
C PHE A 374 2.54 28.08 -2.92
N GLN A 375 2.66 27.65 -1.68
CA GLN A 375 3.95 27.38 -1.05
C GLN A 375 4.01 25.91 -0.67
N GLY A 376 5.19 25.32 -0.79
CA GLY A 376 5.46 23.97 -0.35
C GLY A 376 6.78 23.89 0.39
N ILE A 377 7.01 22.74 1.01
CA ILE A 377 8.31 22.36 1.60
C ILE A 377 8.66 20.99 1.03
N THR A 378 9.85 20.85 0.48
CA THR A 378 10.32 19.58 -0.06
C THR A 378 10.57 18.56 1.05
N SER A 379 10.35 17.30 0.75
CA SER A 379 10.61 16.15 1.62
C SER A 379 12.12 15.95 1.86
N TRP A 380 12.45 14.91 2.58
CA TRP A 380 13.83 14.42 2.74
C TRP A 380 14.51 14.04 1.40
N MET A 381 13.74 13.62 0.39
CA MET A 381 14.23 13.40 -0.99
C MET A 381 14.41 14.68 -1.78
N GLY A 382 14.05 15.83 -1.22
CA GLY A 382 13.99 17.08 -1.97
C GLY A 382 12.76 17.21 -2.86
N SER A 383 11.81 16.28 -2.84
CA SER A 383 10.61 16.28 -3.66
C SER A 383 9.39 16.84 -2.92
N PHE A 384 8.49 17.45 -3.66
CA PHE A 384 7.18 17.88 -3.21
C PHE A 384 6.16 17.55 -4.29
N TYR A 385 5.03 16.99 -3.89
CA TYR A 385 3.92 16.62 -4.78
C TYR A 385 2.71 17.53 -4.50
N GLN A 386 2.05 17.99 -5.56
CA GLN A 386 0.82 18.77 -5.49
C GLN A 386 -0.13 18.37 -6.61
N GLY A 387 -1.34 17.94 -6.25
CA GLY A 387 -2.44 17.85 -7.21
C GLY A 387 -2.86 19.25 -7.67
N LEU A 388 -3.12 19.41 -8.94
CA LEU A 388 -3.49 20.67 -9.56
C LEU A 388 -4.68 20.45 -10.51
N ASP A 389 -5.79 21.11 -10.26
CA ASP A 389 -7.04 20.84 -10.98
C ASP A 389 -7.15 21.54 -12.36
N ASP A 390 -6.23 22.41 -12.75
CA ASP A 390 -6.36 23.22 -13.97
C ASP A 390 -5.02 23.67 -14.57
N ILE A 391 -4.05 22.77 -14.75
CA ILE A 391 -2.87 23.05 -15.57
C ILE A 391 -3.19 22.76 -17.03
N GLN A 392 -2.87 23.72 -17.91
CA GLN A 392 -3.13 23.60 -19.33
C GLN A 392 -1.86 23.84 -20.17
N PRO A 393 -1.77 23.27 -21.37
CA PRO A 393 -0.72 23.59 -22.30
C PRO A 393 -0.62 25.10 -22.55
N GLY A 394 0.60 25.65 -22.46
CA GLY A 394 0.85 27.08 -22.57
C GLY A 394 0.87 27.86 -21.26
N ASP A 395 0.58 27.21 -20.13
CA ASP A 395 0.81 27.80 -18.81
C ASP A 395 2.32 27.90 -18.52
N ASP A 396 2.73 28.96 -17.79
CA ASP A 396 4.09 29.13 -17.32
C ASP A 396 4.14 28.92 -15.79
N LEU A 397 5.02 28.04 -15.34
CA LEU A 397 5.29 27.79 -13.94
C LEU A 397 6.60 28.45 -13.53
N GLN A 398 6.59 29.13 -12.41
CA GLN A 398 7.79 29.67 -11.76
C GLN A 398 7.91 29.14 -10.36
N ILE A 399 8.95 28.36 -10.08
CA ILE A 399 9.25 27.76 -8.81
C ILE A 399 10.47 28.47 -8.21
N SER A 400 10.32 29.08 -7.06
CA SER A 400 11.42 29.81 -6.39
C SER A 400 11.60 29.35 -4.96
N GLY A 401 12.78 28.83 -4.63
CA GLY A 401 13.12 28.34 -3.30
C GLY A 401 14.59 27.91 -3.19
N GLY A 402 15.18 27.94 -1.98
CA GLY A 402 16.55 27.48 -1.76
C GLY A 402 17.63 28.21 -2.57
N GLY A 403 17.38 29.44 -3.00
CA GLY A 403 18.31 30.21 -3.83
C GLY A 403 18.22 29.88 -5.34
N VAL A 404 17.27 29.03 -5.74
CA VAL A 404 17.07 28.61 -7.12
C VAL A 404 15.71 29.10 -7.62
N THR A 405 15.65 29.44 -8.91
CA THR A 405 14.38 29.69 -9.60
C THR A 405 14.34 28.86 -10.87
N ILE A 406 13.38 27.92 -10.92
CA ILE A 406 13.09 27.10 -12.09
C ILE A 406 11.89 27.68 -12.78
N ARG A 407 11.95 27.77 -14.10
CA ARG A 407 10.82 28.17 -14.95
C ARG A 407 10.50 27.01 -15.89
N TYR A 408 9.23 26.67 -15.99
CA TYR A 408 8.77 25.62 -16.86
C TYR A 408 7.55 26.09 -17.66
N HIS A 409 7.62 25.92 -18.96
CA HIS A 409 6.50 26.19 -19.88
C HIS A 409 5.78 24.87 -20.16
N VAL A 410 4.50 24.78 -19.82
CA VAL A 410 3.70 23.56 -20.02
C VAL A 410 3.56 23.27 -21.51
N ILE A 411 4.18 22.18 -21.94
CA ILE A 411 4.30 21.79 -23.35
C ILE A 411 3.00 21.09 -23.78
N PRO A 412 2.40 21.39 -24.93
CA PRO A 412 1.29 20.61 -25.46
C PRO A 412 1.77 19.17 -25.72
N LEU A 413 1.03 18.19 -25.24
CA LEU A 413 1.31 16.77 -25.45
C LEU A 413 0.01 16.02 -25.69
N THR A 414 -0.02 15.24 -26.78
CA THR A 414 -1.02 14.20 -27.02
C THR A 414 -0.31 12.93 -27.37
N SER A 415 -0.80 11.80 -26.89
CA SER A 415 -0.20 10.50 -27.17
C SER A 415 -1.27 9.43 -27.32
N GLU A 416 -0.99 8.44 -28.15
CA GLU A 416 -1.82 7.25 -28.36
C GLU A 416 -0.92 6.03 -28.50
N LEU A 417 -1.30 4.97 -27.81
CA LEU A 417 -0.67 3.66 -27.90
C LEU A 417 -1.45 2.81 -28.91
N ASP A 418 -0.78 2.47 -30.04
CA ASP A 418 -1.34 1.70 -31.14
C ASP A 418 -0.88 0.24 -31.05
N ALA A 419 -1.73 -0.62 -30.51
CA ALA A 419 -1.50 -2.04 -30.38
C ALA A 419 -1.49 -2.78 -31.73
N ILE A 420 -2.09 -2.21 -32.80
CA ILE A 420 -2.12 -2.88 -34.12
C ILE A 420 -0.76 -2.78 -34.82
N HIS A 421 -0.04 -1.67 -34.60
CA HIS A 421 1.22 -1.39 -35.30
C HIS A 421 2.43 -1.34 -34.35
N ASN A 422 2.28 -1.75 -33.10
CA ASN A 422 3.33 -1.75 -32.07
C ASN A 422 4.05 -0.41 -31.96
N LYS A 423 3.28 0.67 -31.78
CA LYS A 423 3.88 2.01 -31.78
C LYS A 423 3.16 2.99 -30.89
N VAL A 424 3.88 4.05 -30.55
CA VAL A 424 3.37 5.25 -29.88
C VAL A 424 3.38 6.40 -30.87
N THR A 425 2.24 7.06 -31.01
CA THR A 425 2.08 8.22 -31.89
C THR A 425 1.55 9.42 -31.10
N GLY A 426 1.81 10.63 -31.60
CA GLY A 426 1.26 11.82 -30.95
C GLY A 426 1.78 13.13 -31.50
N THR A 427 1.46 14.19 -30.75
CA THR A 427 1.90 15.54 -31.07
C THR A 427 2.40 16.28 -29.83
N THR A 428 3.38 17.15 -30.06
CA THR A 428 3.93 18.07 -29.05
C THR A 428 4.51 19.32 -29.72
N SER A 429 5.26 20.15 -29.02
CA SER A 429 6.01 21.25 -29.63
C SER A 429 7.12 20.72 -30.55
N PRO A 430 7.40 21.41 -31.66
CA PRO A 430 8.41 20.97 -32.63
C PRO A 430 9.78 20.72 -32.01
N ARG A 431 10.44 19.64 -32.47
CA ARG A 431 11.81 19.25 -32.12
C ARG A 431 12.06 18.90 -30.64
N ARG A 432 11.02 18.80 -29.79
CA ARG A 432 11.15 18.35 -28.39
C ARG A 432 11.60 16.91 -28.33
N LEU A 433 12.41 16.59 -27.33
CA LEU A 433 12.78 15.23 -27.00
C LEU A 433 11.59 14.53 -26.37
N ILE A 434 11.33 13.31 -26.82
CA ILE A 434 10.23 12.47 -26.35
C ILE A 434 10.80 11.11 -25.99
N GLU A 435 10.38 10.60 -24.86
CA GLU A 435 10.61 9.23 -24.43
C GLU A 435 9.26 8.54 -24.24
N ALA A 436 9.16 7.31 -24.66
CA ALA A 436 7.97 6.49 -24.47
C ALA A 436 8.36 5.17 -23.80
N ASP A 437 7.71 4.89 -22.69
CA ASP A 437 7.87 3.66 -21.93
C ASP A 437 6.59 2.84 -21.99
N ILE A 438 6.68 1.58 -22.40
CA ILE A 438 5.55 0.67 -22.47
C ILE A 438 5.82 -0.52 -21.55
N TYR A 439 4.81 -0.95 -20.83
CA TYR A 439 4.84 -2.05 -19.90
C TYR A 439 3.79 -3.09 -20.27
N GLU A 440 4.21 -4.30 -20.46
CA GLU A 440 3.32 -5.45 -20.58
C GLU A 440 2.83 -5.90 -19.21
N ARG A 441 1.60 -6.42 -19.15
CA ARG A 441 1.03 -6.94 -17.92
C ARG A 441 1.37 -8.42 -17.76
N THR A 442 2.11 -8.77 -16.74
CA THR A 442 2.59 -10.13 -16.48
C THR A 442 1.93 -10.83 -15.30
N SER A 443 1.26 -10.09 -14.43
CA SER A 443 0.60 -10.66 -13.25
C SER A 443 -0.91 -10.70 -13.40
N PRO A 444 -1.55 -11.89 -13.41
CA PRO A 444 -2.98 -11.98 -13.47
C PRO A 444 -3.57 -11.62 -12.11
N HIS A 445 -4.43 -10.61 -12.07
CA HIS A 445 -5.48 -10.55 -11.09
C HIS A 445 -6.69 -11.31 -11.62
N TRP A 446 -7.53 -11.87 -10.76
CA TRP A 446 -8.69 -12.69 -11.14
C TRP A 446 -9.62 -12.03 -12.18
N ASP A 447 -9.60 -10.72 -12.24
CA ASP A 447 -10.39 -9.82 -13.07
C ASP A 447 -9.58 -9.13 -14.19
N LYS A 448 -8.26 -9.35 -14.26
CA LYS A 448 -7.37 -8.67 -15.20
C LYS A 448 -6.68 -9.67 -16.13
N VAL A 449 -6.48 -9.30 -17.39
CA VAL A 449 -5.74 -10.10 -18.34
C VAL A 449 -4.23 -9.96 -18.07
N MET A 450 -3.53 -11.07 -18.22
CA MET A 450 -2.09 -11.09 -18.42
C MET A 450 -1.82 -10.95 -19.93
N THR A 451 -1.03 -9.99 -20.34
CA THR A 451 -0.78 -9.69 -21.75
C THR A 451 0.49 -10.35 -22.28
N SER A 452 1.41 -10.69 -21.37
CA SER A 452 2.67 -11.39 -21.66
C SER A 452 3.05 -12.37 -20.57
N CYS A 453 3.83 -13.38 -20.95
CA CYS A 453 4.43 -14.36 -20.03
C CYS A 453 5.81 -13.92 -19.51
N GLU A 454 6.38 -12.88 -20.04
CA GLU A 454 7.66 -12.33 -19.63
C GLU A 454 7.50 -10.87 -19.21
N ASP A 455 8.21 -10.46 -18.17
CA ASP A 455 8.28 -9.05 -17.77
C ASP A 455 8.98 -8.25 -18.86
N GLU A 456 8.24 -7.88 -19.88
CA GLU A 456 8.76 -7.05 -20.96
C GLU A 456 8.43 -5.59 -20.74
N TRP A 457 9.44 -4.79 -20.97
CA TRP A 457 9.37 -3.35 -20.96
C TRP A 457 10.12 -2.82 -22.18
N ALA A 458 9.52 -1.91 -22.88
CA ALA A 458 10.16 -1.24 -23.98
C ALA A 458 10.20 0.26 -23.79
N CYS A 459 11.32 0.81 -24.12
CA CYS A 459 11.52 2.26 -24.20
C CYS A 459 11.96 2.64 -25.59
N ASN A 460 11.48 3.76 -26.08
CA ASN A 460 11.98 4.42 -27.27
C ASN A 460 12.13 5.93 -27.01
N ILE A 461 13.15 6.54 -27.60
CA ILE A 461 13.43 7.95 -27.46
C ILE A 461 13.62 8.58 -28.84
N LYS A 462 12.99 9.73 -29.10
CA LYS A 462 12.98 10.40 -30.41
C LYS A 462 12.70 11.89 -30.25
N LYS A 463 13.13 12.68 -31.21
CA LYS A 463 12.71 14.08 -31.30
C LYS A 463 11.48 14.20 -32.20
N ALA A 464 10.49 14.99 -31.80
CA ALA A 464 9.36 15.35 -32.64
C ALA A 464 9.83 16.06 -33.92
N ASP A 465 9.10 15.90 -34.99
CA ASP A 465 9.40 16.53 -36.28
C ASP A 465 9.23 18.08 -36.29
N GLY A 466 9.47 18.71 -37.42
CA GLY A 466 9.30 20.18 -37.59
C GLY A 466 7.86 20.67 -37.39
N ASN A 467 6.86 19.79 -37.39
CA ASN A 467 5.45 20.08 -37.13
C ASN A 467 4.99 19.61 -35.73
N GLY A 468 5.91 19.10 -34.92
CA GLY A 468 5.62 18.60 -33.59
C GLY A 468 5.03 17.17 -33.54
N LYS A 469 5.03 16.42 -34.66
CA LYS A 469 4.54 15.05 -34.69
C LYS A 469 5.64 14.06 -34.32
N PHE A 470 5.23 12.98 -33.65
CA PHE A 470 6.10 11.82 -33.38
C PHE A 470 5.39 10.51 -33.71
N ASP A 471 6.16 9.51 -34.14
CA ASP A 471 5.74 8.15 -34.45
C ASP A 471 6.94 7.26 -34.08
N MET A 472 6.78 6.44 -33.06
CA MET A 472 7.83 5.65 -32.43
C MET A 472 7.40 4.19 -32.39
N GLY A 473 8.11 3.32 -33.13
CA GLY A 473 7.94 1.87 -33.04
C GLY A 473 8.45 1.34 -31.70
N MET A 474 7.71 0.44 -31.07
CA MET A 474 8.13 -0.23 -29.84
C MET A 474 8.71 -1.62 -30.18
N ASN A 475 9.68 -2.08 -29.39
CA ASN A 475 10.35 -3.37 -29.58
C ASN A 475 9.69 -4.50 -28.78
N ILE A 476 8.43 -4.34 -28.45
CA ILE A 476 7.58 -5.36 -27.81
C ILE A 476 6.31 -5.52 -28.61
N ASP A 477 5.60 -6.62 -28.41
CA ASP A 477 4.31 -6.90 -29.02
C ASP A 477 3.21 -6.21 -28.20
N VAL A 478 2.98 -4.92 -28.45
CA VAL A 478 1.95 -4.15 -27.73
C VAL A 478 0.59 -4.81 -27.93
N THR A 479 -0.02 -5.23 -26.85
CA THR A 479 -1.30 -5.93 -26.85
C THR A 479 -2.38 -5.14 -26.12
N PRO A 480 -3.68 -5.40 -26.39
CA PRO A 480 -4.77 -4.76 -25.66
C PRO A 480 -4.68 -5.01 -24.16
N GLY A 481 -4.69 -3.94 -23.35
CA GLY A 481 -4.47 -3.99 -21.89
C GLY A 481 -3.10 -3.47 -21.45
N ASP A 482 -2.14 -3.34 -22.36
CA ASP A 482 -0.85 -2.73 -22.06
C ASP A 482 -0.98 -1.23 -21.80
N TYR A 483 -0.05 -0.70 -21.03
CA TYR A 483 -0.04 0.70 -20.64
C TYR A 483 1.37 1.27 -20.69
N GLY A 484 1.44 2.60 -20.65
CA GLY A 484 2.74 3.26 -20.64
C GLY A 484 2.65 4.74 -20.41
N TYR A 485 3.78 5.39 -20.54
CA TYR A 485 3.91 6.83 -20.39
C TYR A 485 4.70 7.42 -21.54
N VAL A 486 4.30 8.62 -21.96
CA VAL A 486 5.10 9.46 -22.86
C VAL A 486 5.58 10.65 -22.04
N TYR A 487 6.87 10.89 -22.13
CA TYR A 487 7.53 12.03 -21.51
C TYR A 487 7.97 13.00 -22.60
N VAL A 488 7.72 14.28 -22.39
CA VAL A 488 8.27 15.36 -23.23
C VAL A 488 9.15 16.26 -22.37
N PHE A 489 10.35 16.53 -22.83
CA PHE A 489 11.35 17.31 -22.11
C PHE A 489 11.49 18.71 -22.69
N ASP A 490 11.71 19.71 -21.81
CA ASP A 490 12.20 21.02 -22.22
C ASP A 490 13.73 20.98 -22.51
N ASP A 491 14.30 22.13 -22.87
CA ASP A 491 15.73 22.20 -23.18
C ASP A 491 16.64 22.12 -21.94
N GLU A 492 16.07 22.22 -20.72
CA GLU A 492 16.78 22.10 -19.44
C GLU A 492 16.60 20.71 -18.81
N GLY A 493 15.72 19.85 -19.39
CA GLY A 493 15.45 18.50 -18.89
C GLY A 493 14.33 18.42 -17.87
N ASN A 494 13.58 19.51 -17.59
CA ASN A 494 12.28 19.39 -16.94
C ASN A 494 11.31 18.67 -17.89
N TYR A 495 10.31 18.00 -17.35
CA TYR A 495 9.43 17.20 -18.19
C TYR A 495 7.97 17.24 -17.77
N GLN A 496 7.14 16.84 -18.70
CA GLN A 496 5.80 16.38 -18.39
C GLN A 496 5.56 15.02 -19.01
N SER A 497 4.68 14.27 -18.40
CA SER A 497 4.28 12.96 -18.89
C SER A 497 2.78 12.88 -19.12
N GLN A 498 2.40 11.97 -19.97
CA GLN A 498 1.02 11.57 -20.20
C GLN A 498 0.96 10.05 -20.17
N SER A 499 0.04 9.52 -19.38
CA SER A 499 -0.27 8.10 -19.37
C SER A 499 -0.98 7.70 -20.67
N MET A 500 -0.70 6.50 -21.13
CA MET A 500 -1.34 5.89 -22.29
C MET A 500 -1.74 4.48 -21.95
N ARG A 501 -2.82 4.03 -22.57
CA ARG A 501 -3.26 2.64 -22.43
C ARG A 501 -4.05 2.21 -23.66
N THR A 502 -4.08 0.92 -23.91
CA THR A 502 -4.95 0.33 -24.93
C THR A 502 -6.26 -0.10 -24.29
N SER A 503 -7.38 0.02 -25.02
CA SER A 503 -8.63 -0.55 -24.57
C SER A 503 -8.62 -2.07 -24.72
N ALA A 504 -9.19 -2.76 -23.74
CA ALA A 504 -9.47 -4.20 -23.82
C ALA A 504 -10.80 -4.51 -23.15
N ILE A 505 -11.58 -5.43 -23.70
CA ILE A 505 -12.72 -6.06 -23.04
C ILE A 505 -12.35 -7.53 -22.80
N ILE A 506 -12.66 -8.04 -21.62
CA ILE A 506 -12.40 -9.40 -21.21
C ILE A 506 -13.72 -10.03 -20.82
N ALA A 507 -14.16 -11.05 -21.59
CA ALA A 507 -15.36 -11.82 -21.28
C ALA A 507 -14.97 -13.13 -20.58
N ASN A 508 -15.24 -13.28 -19.30
CA ASN A 508 -14.94 -14.51 -18.57
C ASN A 508 -16.14 -15.47 -18.56
N LEU A 509 -16.01 -16.56 -19.29
CA LEU A 509 -17.04 -17.58 -19.42
C LEU A 509 -17.27 -18.40 -18.14
N SER A 510 -16.30 -18.48 -17.24
CA SER A 510 -16.40 -19.25 -16.01
C SER A 510 -17.09 -18.47 -14.89
N TYR A 511 -16.71 -17.21 -14.72
CA TYR A 511 -17.19 -16.39 -13.61
C TYR A 511 -18.37 -15.49 -13.99
N GLN A 512 -18.72 -15.46 -15.28
CA GLN A 512 -19.79 -14.60 -15.82
C GLN A 512 -19.51 -13.12 -15.57
N THR A 513 -18.23 -12.73 -15.66
CA THR A 513 -17.78 -11.36 -15.51
C THR A 513 -17.38 -10.77 -16.86
N VAL A 514 -17.58 -9.48 -16.98
CA VAL A 514 -16.97 -8.63 -18.00
C VAL A 514 -16.08 -7.62 -17.30
N SER A 515 -14.81 -7.68 -17.57
CA SER A 515 -13.82 -6.73 -17.10
C SER A 515 -13.06 -6.12 -18.27
N GLY A 516 -12.16 -5.20 -18.00
CA GLY A 516 -11.33 -4.65 -19.08
C GLY A 516 -10.61 -3.38 -18.69
N TYR A 517 -10.11 -2.71 -19.73
CA TYR A 517 -9.38 -1.44 -19.62
C TYR A 517 -9.98 -0.42 -20.58
N TRP A 518 -10.25 0.77 -20.09
CA TRP A 518 -10.74 1.88 -20.88
C TRP A 518 -9.59 2.86 -21.16
N LYS A 519 -9.35 3.19 -22.43
CA LYS A 519 -8.18 3.98 -22.82
C LYS A 519 -8.23 5.45 -22.42
N ASP A 520 -9.42 6.03 -22.25
CA ASP A 520 -9.59 7.43 -21.88
C ASP A 520 -9.65 7.61 -20.36
N PRO A 521 -8.59 8.13 -19.72
CA PRO A 521 -8.54 8.31 -18.26
C PRO A 521 -9.55 9.34 -17.74
N SER A 522 -10.10 10.19 -18.61
CA SER A 522 -11.09 11.19 -18.22
C SER A 522 -12.51 10.61 -18.09
N THR A 523 -12.72 9.36 -18.46
CA THR A 523 -14.02 8.67 -18.40
C THR A 523 -14.19 7.99 -17.05
N PRO A 524 -15.02 8.51 -16.12
CA PRO A 524 -15.18 7.93 -14.80
C PRO A 524 -16.09 6.69 -14.77
N HIS A 525 -16.95 6.50 -15.79
CA HIS A 525 -17.92 5.41 -15.83
C HIS A 525 -18.18 4.94 -17.27
N VAL A 526 -18.47 3.64 -17.39
CA VAL A 526 -18.89 2.99 -18.62
C VAL A 526 -20.23 2.28 -18.43
N ASP A 527 -20.98 2.15 -19.53
CA ASP A 527 -22.12 1.24 -19.60
C ASP A 527 -21.69 -0.05 -20.31
N ILE A 528 -22.03 -1.20 -19.76
CA ILE A 528 -21.68 -2.52 -20.30
C ILE A 528 -22.96 -3.26 -20.68
N ILE A 529 -23.05 -3.69 -21.93
CA ILE A 529 -24.24 -4.30 -22.51
C ILE A 529 -23.90 -5.68 -23.07
N LEU A 530 -24.54 -6.69 -22.52
CA LEU A 530 -24.46 -8.06 -23.01
C LEU A 530 -25.62 -8.32 -23.98
N LYS A 531 -25.32 -8.76 -25.19
CA LYS A 531 -26.30 -9.03 -26.26
C LYS A 531 -26.16 -10.45 -26.80
N LYS A 532 -27.25 -11.01 -27.27
CA LYS A 532 -27.23 -12.26 -28.05
C LYS A 532 -26.57 -12.05 -29.41
N PRO A 533 -26.23 -13.14 -30.15
CA PRO A 533 -25.70 -13.02 -31.51
C PRO A 533 -26.60 -12.31 -32.50
N ASP A 534 -27.91 -12.27 -32.26
CA ASP A 534 -28.92 -11.54 -33.07
C ASP A 534 -29.01 -10.05 -32.73
N GLY A 535 -28.21 -9.56 -31.76
CA GLY A 535 -28.20 -8.17 -31.32
C GLY A 535 -29.23 -7.84 -30.22
N SER A 536 -30.10 -8.79 -29.84
CA SER A 536 -31.03 -8.57 -28.71
C SER A 536 -30.29 -8.51 -27.38
N VAL A 537 -30.66 -7.54 -26.52
CA VAL A 537 -30.02 -7.34 -25.21
C VAL A 537 -30.40 -8.48 -24.25
N LYS A 538 -29.41 -9.10 -23.60
CA LYS A 538 -29.58 -10.02 -22.49
C LYS A 538 -29.62 -9.29 -21.14
N GLU A 539 -28.66 -8.39 -20.92
CA GLU A 539 -28.50 -7.65 -19.66
C GLU A 539 -27.70 -6.38 -19.88
N THR A 540 -27.89 -5.37 -19.04
CA THR A 540 -27.18 -4.10 -19.11
C THR A 540 -26.79 -3.64 -17.71
N HIS A 541 -25.54 -3.25 -17.55
CA HIS A 541 -25.01 -2.59 -16.36
C HIS A 541 -24.60 -1.16 -16.74
N THR A 542 -25.20 -0.19 -16.07
CA THR A 542 -24.92 1.23 -16.32
C THR A 542 -24.03 1.81 -15.23
N HIS A 543 -23.26 2.86 -15.58
CA HIS A 543 -22.42 3.61 -14.64
C HIS A 543 -21.44 2.74 -13.88
N GLN A 544 -20.84 1.74 -14.54
CA GLN A 544 -19.76 0.96 -13.93
C GLN A 544 -18.52 1.85 -13.78
N TRP A 545 -17.92 1.82 -12.59
CA TRP A 545 -16.75 2.61 -12.27
C TRP A 545 -15.55 2.22 -13.15
N VAL A 546 -14.83 3.22 -13.64
CA VAL A 546 -13.54 3.06 -14.31
C VAL A 546 -12.48 3.61 -13.37
N ASP A 547 -11.50 2.78 -13.00
CA ASP A 547 -10.39 3.25 -12.19
C ASP A 547 -9.60 4.35 -12.93
N GLY A 548 -9.47 5.50 -12.30
CA GLY A 548 -8.81 6.65 -12.91
C GLY A 548 -7.32 6.42 -13.13
N TRP A 549 -6.71 5.51 -12.36
CA TRP A 549 -5.28 5.24 -12.42
C TRP A 549 -4.91 4.25 -13.53
N ASP A 550 -5.54 3.06 -13.57
CA ASP A 550 -5.20 2.04 -14.56
C ASP A 550 -6.26 1.83 -15.65
N GLY A 551 -7.40 2.52 -15.55
CA GLY A 551 -8.52 2.42 -16.48
C GLY A 551 -9.32 1.15 -16.39
N SER A 552 -9.06 0.32 -15.37
CA SER A 552 -9.77 -0.95 -15.21
C SER A 552 -11.24 -0.73 -14.84
N PHE A 553 -12.07 -1.65 -15.31
CA PHE A 553 -13.47 -1.77 -14.94
C PHE A 553 -13.82 -3.25 -14.83
N ASP A 554 -14.80 -3.58 -14.00
CA ASP A 554 -15.36 -4.93 -13.92
C ASP A 554 -16.83 -4.92 -13.56
N THR A 555 -17.54 -5.97 -13.93
CA THR A 555 -18.93 -6.22 -13.53
C THR A 555 -19.29 -7.68 -13.66
N TRP A 556 -20.20 -8.15 -12.84
CA TRP A 556 -20.74 -9.50 -12.87
C TRP A 556 -22.12 -9.53 -13.53
N PHE A 557 -22.37 -10.49 -14.41
CA PHE A 557 -23.63 -10.70 -15.10
C PHE A 557 -24.44 -11.86 -14.48
N SER A 558 -25.71 -11.65 -14.25
CA SER A 558 -26.65 -12.70 -13.88
C SER A 558 -27.03 -13.58 -15.09
N SER A 559 -27.06 -12.99 -16.25
CA SER A 559 -27.25 -13.68 -17.55
C SER A 559 -25.98 -14.38 -17.98
N ARG A 560 -26.10 -15.63 -18.40
CA ARG A 560 -24.96 -16.39 -18.86
C ARG A 560 -24.30 -15.76 -20.08
N ILE A 561 -22.98 -15.55 -20.01
CA ILE A 561 -22.14 -15.17 -21.15
C ILE A 561 -21.84 -16.45 -21.93
N GLU A 562 -22.15 -16.45 -23.21
CA GLU A 562 -22.00 -17.61 -24.09
C GLU A 562 -21.16 -17.25 -25.32
N PRO A 563 -20.48 -18.24 -25.92
CA PRO A 563 -19.80 -18.05 -27.21
C PRO A 563 -20.73 -17.39 -28.24
N ARG A 564 -20.17 -16.43 -28.99
CA ARG A 564 -20.82 -15.61 -30.01
C ARG A 564 -21.72 -14.50 -29.49
N ASP A 565 -21.93 -14.37 -28.18
CA ASP A 565 -22.54 -13.16 -27.62
C ASP A 565 -21.72 -11.92 -27.99
N ILE A 566 -22.37 -10.79 -27.96
CA ILE A 566 -21.74 -9.48 -28.23
C ILE A 566 -21.72 -8.70 -26.93
N ILE A 567 -20.56 -8.18 -26.57
CA ILE A 567 -20.40 -7.27 -25.43
C ILE A 567 -20.04 -5.90 -25.99
N GLU A 568 -20.81 -4.90 -25.61
CA GLU A 568 -20.54 -3.50 -25.91
C GLU A 568 -20.20 -2.77 -24.61
N VAL A 569 -19.11 -2.01 -24.63
CA VAL A 569 -18.70 -1.10 -23.55
C VAL A 569 -18.69 0.31 -24.11
N LYS A 570 -19.39 1.20 -23.45
CA LYS A 570 -19.61 2.55 -23.93
C LYS A 570 -19.41 3.57 -22.79
N ALA A 571 -18.64 4.63 -23.03
CA ALA A 571 -18.51 5.71 -22.08
C ALA A 571 -19.87 6.39 -21.81
N THR A 572 -20.18 6.68 -20.54
CA THR A 572 -21.47 7.31 -20.16
C THR A 572 -21.61 8.72 -20.69
N ASN A 573 -20.50 9.41 -20.99
CA ASN A 573 -20.50 10.72 -21.65
C ASN A 573 -20.77 10.65 -23.16
N GLY A 574 -20.95 9.45 -23.72
CA GLY A 574 -21.23 9.21 -25.14
C GLY A 574 -19.99 9.23 -26.06
N THR A 575 -18.78 9.39 -25.50
CA THR A 575 -17.52 9.34 -26.25
C THR A 575 -16.97 7.92 -26.24
N GLY A 576 -16.86 7.30 -27.38
CA GLY A 576 -16.27 5.96 -27.55
C GLY A 576 -17.26 4.81 -27.32
N LEU A 577 -17.06 3.79 -28.13
CA LEU A 577 -17.73 2.49 -28.07
C LEU A 577 -16.70 1.42 -28.45
N GLU A 578 -16.50 0.46 -27.56
CA GLU A 578 -15.75 -0.76 -27.85
C GLU A 578 -16.74 -1.94 -27.91
N SER A 579 -16.49 -2.90 -28.78
CA SER A 579 -17.38 -4.04 -28.95
C SER A 579 -16.59 -5.29 -29.29
N MET A 580 -16.86 -6.37 -28.57
CA MET A 580 -16.29 -7.68 -28.83
C MET A 580 -17.36 -8.72 -29.16
N ARG A 581 -16.95 -9.73 -29.89
CA ARG A 581 -17.70 -10.97 -30.00
C ARG A 581 -17.01 -12.06 -29.19
N VAL A 582 -17.72 -12.62 -28.23
CA VAL A 582 -17.23 -13.72 -27.37
C VAL A 582 -16.84 -14.90 -28.25
N GLN A 583 -15.59 -15.35 -28.17
CA GLN A 583 -15.03 -16.41 -28.96
C GLN A 583 -15.41 -17.80 -28.39
N ASP A 584 -15.40 -18.82 -29.26
CA ASP A 584 -15.44 -20.20 -28.78
C ASP A 584 -14.13 -20.48 -28.02
N LEU A 585 -14.25 -20.88 -26.74
CA LEU A 585 -13.10 -21.22 -25.91
C LEU A 585 -13.51 -22.27 -24.88
N SER A 586 -12.76 -23.34 -24.78
CA SER A 586 -12.86 -24.31 -23.70
C SER A 586 -11.48 -24.67 -23.16
N ALA A 587 -11.39 -24.94 -21.88
CA ALA A 587 -10.16 -25.31 -21.20
C ALA A 587 -10.41 -26.45 -20.22
N GLN A 588 -9.60 -27.50 -20.31
CA GLN A 588 -9.64 -28.64 -19.43
C GLN A 588 -8.22 -29.06 -19.05
N LEU A 589 -7.96 -29.11 -17.76
CA LEU A 589 -6.68 -29.55 -17.23
C LEU A 589 -6.70 -31.09 -17.09
N ASP A 590 -5.88 -31.78 -17.88
CA ASP A 590 -5.73 -33.24 -17.82
C ASP A 590 -4.53 -33.57 -16.90
N THR A 591 -4.85 -34.00 -15.70
CA THR A 591 -3.85 -34.42 -14.70
C THR A 591 -3.08 -35.69 -15.09
N ASN A 592 -3.61 -36.53 -15.99
CA ASN A 592 -2.94 -37.75 -16.44
C ASN A 592 -1.84 -37.46 -17.46
N SER A 593 -2.12 -36.57 -18.42
CA SER A 593 -1.14 -36.18 -19.43
C SER A 593 -0.29 -34.97 -19.02
N GLY A 594 -0.66 -34.27 -17.96
CA GLY A 594 0.02 -33.05 -17.54
C GLY A 594 -0.17 -31.88 -18.51
N LYS A 595 -1.34 -31.79 -19.18
CA LYS A 595 -1.60 -30.81 -20.23
C LYS A 595 -2.91 -30.06 -20.02
N LEU A 596 -2.93 -28.84 -20.50
CA LEU A 596 -4.17 -28.09 -20.74
C LEU A 596 -4.63 -28.33 -22.16
N ILE A 597 -5.84 -28.83 -22.32
CA ILE A 597 -6.43 -29.21 -23.62
C ILE A 597 -7.78 -28.53 -23.85
N GLY A 598 -8.12 -28.25 -25.07
CA GLY A 598 -9.41 -27.65 -25.41
C GLY A 598 -9.54 -27.24 -26.87
N GLU A 599 -10.58 -26.46 -27.12
CA GLU A 599 -10.89 -25.85 -28.41
C GLU A 599 -10.87 -24.32 -28.28
N SER A 600 -10.37 -23.63 -29.29
CA SER A 600 -10.39 -22.20 -29.35
C SER A 600 -10.79 -21.64 -30.70
N GLY A 601 -11.30 -20.41 -30.74
CA GLY A 601 -11.33 -19.62 -31.95
C GLY A 601 -9.91 -19.32 -32.46
N GLN A 602 -9.82 -18.56 -33.54
CA GLN A 602 -8.54 -18.07 -34.07
C GLN A 602 -8.01 -16.91 -33.22
N GLY A 603 -6.78 -17.02 -32.77
CA GLY A 603 -6.13 -15.96 -31.98
C GLY A 603 -4.88 -16.40 -31.24
N LYS A 604 -4.37 -15.54 -30.36
CA LYS A 604 -3.26 -15.82 -29.44
C LYS A 604 -3.84 -16.33 -28.13
N LEU A 605 -3.46 -17.53 -27.74
CA LEU A 605 -3.75 -18.09 -26.42
C LEU A 605 -2.67 -17.67 -25.44
N LEU A 606 -3.10 -17.19 -24.28
CA LEU A 606 -2.28 -16.99 -23.09
C LEU A 606 -2.84 -17.86 -21.98
N ALA A 607 -2.02 -18.68 -21.35
CA ALA A 607 -2.43 -19.58 -20.28
C ALA A 607 -1.55 -19.35 -19.05
N TRP A 608 -2.19 -19.08 -17.94
CA TRP A 608 -1.55 -19.05 -16.63
C TRP A 608 -2.03 -20.22 -15.79
N LEU A 609 -1.10 -20.94 -15.19
CA LEU A 609 -1.32 -22.07 -14.30
C LEU A 609 -0.66 -21.80 -12.95
N ASN A 610 -1.41 -21.87 -11.87
CA ASN A 610 -0.88 -22.00 -10.53
C ASN A 610 -0.73 -23.51 -10.22
N ASP A 611 0.51 -23.95 -10.15
CA ASP A 611 0.91 -25.33 -9.83
C ASP A 611 1.12 -25.43 -8.31
N PHE A 612 0.20 -26.07 -7.63
CA PHE A 612 0.26 -26.28 -6.19
C PHE A 612 1.22 -27.41 -5.82
N ARG A 613 2.33 -27.09 -5.18
CA ARG A 613 3.32 -28.07 -4.72
C ARG A 613 3.22 -28.30 -3.22
N ARG A 614 2.95 -29.54 -2.82
CA ARG A 614 2.80 -29.91 -1.40
C ARG A 614 4.01 -29.57 -0.52
N SER A 615 5.21 -29.55 -1.07
CA SER A 615 6.47 -29.36 -0.34
C SER A 615 7.04 -27.95 -0.41
N SER A 616 6.57 -27.09 -1.30
CA SER A 616 7.16 -25.76 -1.55
C SER A 616 6.13 -24.65 -1.76
N GLY A 617 4.82 -24.97 -1.70
CA GLY A 617 3.76 -24.02 -2.01
C GLY A 617 3.52 -23.85 -3.50
N ASP A 618 2.88 -22.75 -3.86
CA ASP A 618 2.46 -22.47 -5.22
C ASP A 618 3.65 -22.06 -6.12
N SER A 619 3.53 -22.39 -7.39
CA SER A 619 4.47 -22.00 -8.43
C SER A 619 3.69 -21.60 -9.68
N ASP A 620 3.92 -20.40 -10.16
CA ASP A 620 3.24 -19.88 -11.33
C ASP A 620 3.96 -20.28 -12.61
N HIS A 621 3.16 -20.69 -13.60
CA HIS A 621 3.62 -21.03 -14.94
C HIS A 621 2.79 -20.29 -15.96
N CYS A 622 3.43 -19.78 -16.99
CA CYS A 622 2.77 -19.08 -18.09
C CYS A 622 3.16 -19.68 -19.43
N MET A 623 2.26 -19.60 -20.40
CA MET A 623 2.46 -20.10 -21.76
C MET A 623 1.68 -19.29 -22.78
N GLU A 624 2.31 -19.03 -23.93
CA GLU A 624 1.70 -18.38 -25.08
C GLU A 624 1.70 -19.26 -26.32
N LYS A 625 0.64 -19.19 -27.12
CA LYS A 625 0.55 -19.94 -28.38
C LYS A 625 -0.49 -19.35 -29.34
N ASN A 626 -0.12 -19.13 -30.60
CA ASN A 626 -1.11 -18.87 -31.65
C ASN A 626 -1.86 -20.13 -31.98
N ASN A 627 -3.18 -20.11 -32.00
CA ASN A 627 -4.02 -21.26 -32.23
C ASN A 627 -5.27 -20.99 -33.06
N SER A 628 -5.83 -22.05 -33.60
CA SER A 628 -7.16 -22.09 -34.23
C SER A 628 -7.68 -23.55 -34.23
N GLY A 629 -8.74 -23.80 -33.48
CA GLY A 629 -9.31 -25.10 -33.26
C GLY A 629 -8.75 -25.84 -32.05
N HIS A 630 -8.43 -27.08 -32.16
CA HIS A 630 -7.92 -27.90 -31.05
C HIS A 630 -6.53 -27.45 -30.58
N TYR A 631 -6.32 -27.42 -29.27
CA TYR A 631 -5.01 -27.10 -28.69
C TYR A 631 -4.63 -28.07 -27.57
N GLU A 632 -3.32 -28.24 -27.41
CA GLU A 632 -2.68 -28.88 -26.27
C GLU A 632 -1.53 -27.96 -25.83
N LEU A 633 -1.51 -27.60 -24.51
CA LEU A 633 -0.47 -26.80 -23.89
C LEU A 633 0.20 -27.64 -22.80
N THR A 634 1.53 -27.59 -22.75
CA THR A 634 2.35 -28.25 -21.72
C THR A 634 3.18 -27.22 -20.99
N PHE A 635 2.90 -27.01 -19.70
CA PHE A 635 3.62 -26.07 -18.88
C PHE A 635 4.98 -26.63 -18.47
N SER A 636 6.05 -25.94 -18.83
CA SER A 636 7.42 -26.37 -18.52
C SER A 636 7.67 -26.35 -17.01
N GLY A 637 8.07 -27.48 -16.44
CA GLY A 637 8.39 -27.61 -15.03
C GLY A 637 7.20 -27.81 -14.10
N ALA A 638 5.96 -27.68 -14.58
CA ALA A 638 4.77 -27.93 -13.77
C ALA A 638 4.59 -29.43 -13.47
N GLN A 639 4.05 -29.73 -12.29
CA GLN A 639 3.65 -31.07 -11.85
C GLN A 639 2.15 -31.06 -11.57
N ILE A 640 1.36 -31.16 -12.63
CA ILE A 640 -0.09 -31.00 -12.57
C ILE A 640 -0.75 -32.06 -11.67
N GLY A 641 -1.49 -31.59 -10.66
CA GLY A 641 -2.20 -32.40 -9.67
C GLY A 641 -3.54 -31.81 -9.27
N ALA A 642 -4.19 -32.39 -8.26
CA ALA A 642 -5.36 -31.77 -7.64
C ALA A 642 -4.95 -30.44 -6.96
N GLN A 643 -5.82 -29.46 -6.88
CA GLN A 643 -5.64 -28.07 -6.44
C GLN A 643 -5.04 -27.13 -7.51
N ASP A 644 -4.47 -27.63 -8.58
CA ASP A 644 -3.97 -26.78 -9.65
C ASP A 644 -5.13 -26.12 -10.37
N HIS A 645 -4.94 -24.84 -10.66
CA HIS A 645 -5.96 -24.03 -11.31
C HIS A 645 -5.31 -22.94 -12.15
N GLY A 646 -6.10 -22.34 -13.02
CA GLY A 646 -5.58 -21.26 -13.83
C GLY A 646 -6.64 -20.61 -14.71
N ILE A 647 -6.17 -19.71 -15.55
CA ILE A 647 -6.99 -18.99 -16.52
C ILE A 647 -6.33 -19.08 -17.90
N LEU A 648 -7.15 -19.28 -18.89
CA LEU A 648 -6.80 -19.21 -20.30
C LEU A 648 -7.49 -17.99 -20.91
N TRP A 649 -6.74 -17.16 -21.58
CA TRP A 649 -7.25 -16.05 -22.39
C TRP A 649 -7.01 -16.34 -23.86
N LEU A 650 -7.98 -16.01 -24.69
CA LEU A 650 -7.88 -15.97 -26.14
C LEU A 650 -8.01 -14.54 -26.61
N LEU A 651 -6.93 -13.95 -27.11
CA LEU A 651 -6.96 -12.67 -27.80
C LEU A 651 -7.51 -12.86 -29.20
N GLY A 652 -8.69 -12.29 -29.44
CA GLY A 652 -9.35 -12.34 -30.75
C GLY A 652 -8.77 -11.32 -31.73
N GLY A 653 -9.12 -11.48 -33.01
CA GLY A 653 -8.73 -10.51 -34.04
C GLY A 653 -9.41 -9.15 -33.93
N ASP A 654 -10.36 -8.99 -33.00
CA ASP A 654 -11.02 -7.73 -32.64
C ASP A 654 -10.29 -6.97 -31.52
N GLY A 655 -9.16 -7.49 -31.02
CA GLY A 655 -8.37 -6.84 -29.98
C GLY A 655 -8.93 -7.02 -28.56
N HIS A 656 -9.77 -8.02 -28.32
CA HIS A 656 -10.39 -8.28 -27.02
C HIS A 656 -10.20 -9.74 -26.59
N TYR A 657 -10.46 -10.03 -25.33
CA TYR A 657 -10.17 -11.33 -24.76
C TYR A 657 -11.44 -12.10 -24.36
N THR A 658 -11.51 -13.36 -24.75
CA THR A 658 -12.39 -14.33 -24.12
C THR A 658 -11.58 -15.12 -23.11
N ALA A 659 -12.04 -15.24 -21.89
CA ALA A 659 -11.34 -15.92 -20.81
C ALA A 659 -12.12 -17.15 -20.32
N GLN A 660 -11.39 -18.18 -19.96
CA GLN A 660 -11.93 -19.41 -19.39
C GLN A 660 -11.02 -19.88 -18.26
N ALA A 661 -11.53 -19.93 -17.04
CA ALA A 661 -10.80 -20.56 -15.95
C ALA A 661 -10.76 -22.08 -16.14
N PHE A 662 -9.80 -22.75 -15.57
CA PHE A 662 -9.70 -24.21 -15.52
C PHE A 662 -9.18 -24.66 -14.17
N ASP A 663 -9.64 -25.82 -13.70
CA ASP A 663 -9.23 -26.43 -12.45
C ASP A 663 -8.93 -27.90 -12.65
N ALA A 664 -7.98 -28.44 -11.92
CA ALA A 664 -7.82 -29.86 -11.77
C ALA A 664 -8.97 -30.43 -10.91
N PHE A 665 -9.35 -31.69 -11.16
CA PHE A 665 -10.29 -32.36 -10.29
C PHE A 665 -9.76 -32.43 -8.87
N SER A 666 -10.47 -31.82 -7.92
CA SER A 666 -10.04 -31.78 -6.55
C SER A 666 -11.15 -32.12 -5.56
N VAL A 667 -10.77 -32.70 -4.44
CA VAL A 667 -11.65 -33.03 -3.32
C VAL A 667 -11.03 -32.51 -2.05
N ASN A 668 -11.80 -31.76 -1.30
CA ASN A 668 -11.39 -31.16 -0.04
C ASN A 668 -12.37 -31.55 1.06
N THR A 669 -11.88 -31.75 2.26
CA THR A 669 -12.70 -32.04 3.43
C THR A 669 -12.01 -31.67 4.71
N ARG A 670 -12.79 -31.55 5.79
CA ARG A 670 -12.31 -31.30 7.13
C ARG A 670 -12.80 -32.37 8.10
N ILE A 671 -11.91 -32.90 8.92
CA ILE A 671 -12.27 -33.83 9.99
C ILE A 671 -13.14 -33.09 11.03
N GLY A 672 -14.27 -33.68 11.38
CA GLY A 672 -15.27 -33.10 12.28
C GLY A 672 -16.43 -32.41 11.56
N ASP A 673 -16.27 -32.04 10.32
CA ASP A 673 -17.31 -31.39 9.52
C ASP A 673 -18.23 -32.39 8.81
N GLN A 674 -19.30 -31.84 8.20
CA GLN A 674 -20.31 -32.61 7.47
C GLN A 674 -20.21 -32.43 5.97
N TYR A 675 -19.29 -31.63 5.45
CA TYR A 675 -19.26 -31.30 4.04
C TYR A 675 -17.94 -31.67 3.35
N VAL A 676 -18.10 -31.97 2.06
CA VAL A 676 -17.04 -32.24 1.11
C VAL A 676 -17.23 -31.29 -0.06
N TRP A 677 -16.16 -30.61 -0.47
CA TRP A 677 -16.19 -29.66 -1.59
C TRP A 677 -14.99 -29.87 -2.51
N GLY A 678 -15.06 -29.29 -3.68
CA GLY A 678 -13.97 -29.35 -4.66
C GLY A 678 -14.36 -28.81 -6.01
N TYR A 679 -13.54 -29.14 -7.00
CA TYR A 679 -13.73 -28.72 -8.37
C TYR A 679 -13.78 -29.91 -9.31
N THR A 680 -14.62 -29.82 -10.34
CA THR A 680 -14.69 -30.78 -11.45
C THR A 680 -13.93 -30.25 -12.66
N LYS A 681 -13.47 -31.13 -13.57
CA LYS A 681 -12.80 -30.66 -14.79
C LYS A 681 -13.72 -29.90 -15.73
N THR A 682 -15.00 -30.23 -15.72
CA THR A 682 -16.01 -29.62 -16.59
C THR A 682 -17.15 -29.03 -15.74
N PRO A 683 -17.74 -27.90 -16.16
CA PRO A 683 -18.88 -27.33 -15.46
C PRO A 683 -20.13 -28.24 -15.58
N SER A 684 -21.07 -28.03 -14.65
CA SER A 684 -22.36 -28.73 -14.62
C SER A 684 -22.23 -30.27 -14.59
N THR A 685 -21.15 -30.77 -14.01
CA THR A 685 -20.86 -32.20 -13.88
C THR A 685 -21.58 -32.78 -12.67
N SER A 686 -22.26 -33.89 -12.82
CA SER A 686 -22.87 -34.61 -11.68
C SER A 686 -21.78 -35.29 -10.84
N VAL A 687 -21.80 -35.06 -9.55
CA VAL A 687 -20.84 -35.60 -8.58
C VAL A 687 -21.58 -36.41 -7.53
N THR A 688 -21.11 -37.65 -7.28
CA THR A 688 -21.61 -38.53 -6.22
C THR A 688 -20.51 -38.71 -5.17
N VAL A 689 -20.83 -38.40 -3.90
CA VAL A 689 -19.92 -38.54 -2.76
C VAL A 689 -20.51 -39.57 -1.80
N SER A 690 -19.76 -40.62 -1.47
CA SER A 690 -20.13 -41.65 -0.51
C SER A 690 -19.13 -41.68 0.63
N LEU A 691 -19.62 -41.64 1.86
CA LEU A 691 -18.83 -41.80 3.08
C LEU A 691 -18.93 -43.24 3.54
N GLN A 692 -17.78 -43.92 3.69
CA GLN A 692 -17.68 -45.26 4.24
C GLN A 692 -17.01 -45.23 5.61
N ARG A 693 -17.56 -46.00 6.54
CA ARG A 693 -17.03 -46.22 7.89
C ARG A 693 -17.06 -47.70 8.22
N ASN A 694 -15.94 -48.25 8.66
CA ASN A 694 -15.77 -49.68 8.95
C ASN A 694 -16.21 -50.60 7.76
N GLY A 695 -15.90 -50.20 6.54
CA GLY A 695 -16.22 -50.94 5.32
C GLY A 695 -17.69 -50.85 4.84
N SER A 696 -18.54 -50.09 5.52
CA SER A 696 -19.94 -49.91 5.11
C SER A 696 -20.21 -48.46 4.71
N ILE A 697 -21.01 -48.27 3.65
CA ILE A 697 -21.47 -46.93 3.27
C ILE A 697 -22.42 -46.41 4.36
N VAL A 698 -22.09 -45.28 4.94
CA VAL A 698 -22.85 -44.60 5.97
C VAL A 698 -23.86 -43.64 5.35
N GLU A 699 -23.42 -42.84 4.37
CA GLU A 699 -24.26 -41.89 3.67
C GLU A 699 -23.72 -41.65 2.24
N THR A 700 -24.62 -41.35 1.29
CA THR A 700 -24.28 -40.96 -0.08
C THR A 700 -25.07 -39.72 -0.46
N LYS A 701 -24.37 -38.71 -0.98
CA LYS A 701 -24.95 -37.48 -1.52
C LYS A 701 -24.61 -37.29 -2.99
N ARG A 702 -25.49 -36.58 -3.70
CA ARG A 702 -25.28 -36.18 -5.09
C ARG A 702 -25.50 -34.69 -5.23
N THR A 703 -24.70 -34.08 -6.08
CA THR A 703 -24.78 -32.65 -6.44
C THR A 703 -24.39 -32.50 -7.92
N VAL A 704 -24.52 -31.27 -8.43
CA VAL A 704 -24.05 -30.89 -9.76
C VAL A 704 -23.13 -29.68 -9.55
N SER A 705 -21.95 -29.72 -10.16
CA SER A 705 -21.02 -28.58 -10.05
C SER A 705 -21.57 -27.33 -10.76
N SER A 706 -21.19 -26.18 -10.27
CA SER A 706 -21.56 -24.86 -10.82
C SER A 706 -20.95 -24.60 -12.20
N SER A 707 -21.27 -23.47 -12.80
CA SER A 707 -20.59 -22.96 -14.01
C SER A 707 -19.09 -22.74 -13.78
N GLY A 708 -18.68 -22.38 -12.57
CA GLY A 708 -17.28 -22.29 -12.12
C GLY A 708 -16.70 -23.64 -11.67
N ARG A 709 -17.35 -24.77 -12.01
CA ARG A 709 -16.90 -26.14 -11.70
C ARG A 709 -16.89 -26.51 -10.20
N TYR A 710 -17.19 -25.59 -9.29
CA TYR A 710 -17.26 -25.84 -7.86
C TYR A 710 -18.42 -26.77 -7.52
N PHE A 711 -18.18 -27.79 -6.68
CA PHE A 711 -19.23 -28.62 -6.08
C PHE A 711 -19.09 -28.66 -4.56
N GLN A 712 -20.22 -28.83 -3.89
CA GLN A 712 -20.27 -29.09 -2.47
C GLN A 712 -21.42 -30.06 -2.16
N VAL A 713 -21.17 -30.99 -1.26
CA VAL A 713 -22.18 -31.83 -0.63
C VAL A 713 -22.12 -31.68 0.87
N ASN A 714 -23.27 -31.76 1.51
CA ASN A 714 -23.41 -31.74 2.97
C ASN A 714 -24.09 -33.05 3.43
N PHE A 715 -23.41 -33.80 4.29
CA PHE A 715 -23.98 -34.97 4.96
C PHE A 715 -24.92 -34.49 6.06
N GLU A 716 -26.13 -35.11 6.18
CA GLU A 716 -27.15 -34.64 7.13
C GLU A 716 -27.02 -35.25 8.51
N HIS A 717 -26.47 -36.45 8.59
CA HIS A 717 -26.53 -37.26 9.80
C HIS A 717 -25.19 -37.71 10.32
N VAL A 718 -24.11 -37.40 9.60
CA VAL A 718 -22.77 -37.90 9.94
C VAL A 718 -21.71 -36.81 9.74
N THR A 719 -20.76 -36.78 10.64
CA THR A 719 -19.51 -36.02 10.51
C THR A 719 -18.41 -36.92 9.99
N ILE A 720 -17.49 -36.34 9.26
CA ILE A 720 -16.31 -37.03 8.73
C ILE A 720 -15.33 -37.26 9.88
N GLN A 721 -14.85 -38.50 10.03
CA GLN A 721 -13.99 -38.91 11.13
C GLN A 721 -12.71 -39.57 10.60
N THR A 722 -11.70 -39.62 11.46
CA THR A 722 -10.48 -40.41 11.20
C THR A 722 -10.81 -41.86 10.86
N ASN A 723 -10.13 -42.43 9.87
CA ASN A 723 -10.34 -43.77 9.28
C ASN A 723 -11.61 -43.92 8.44
N ASP A 724 -12.39 -42.88 8.21
CA ASP A 724 -13.40 -42.91 7.17
C ASP A 724 -12.75 -42.94 5.78
N ILE A 725 -13.52 -43.38 4.80
CA ILE A 725 -13.12 -43.37 3.37
C ILE A 725 -14.18 -42.56 2.62
N LEU A 726 -13.75 -41.54 1.91
CA LEU A 726 -14.59 -40.84 0.94
C LEU A 726 -14.38 -41.43 -0.43
N GLN A 727 -15.48 -41.80 -1.10
CA GLN A 727 -15.50 -42.13 -2.52
C GLN A 727 -16.21 -41.04 -3.27
N VAL A 728 -15.50 -40.37 -4.16
CA VAL A 728 -16.05 -39.28 -4.97
C VAL A 728 -15.96 -39.68 -6.44
N ASN A 729 -17.09 -39.66 -7.13
CA ASN A 729 -17.21 -40.02 -8.54
C ASN A 729 -17.89 -38.88 -9.31
N ALA A 730 -17.24 -38.36 -10.32
CA ALA A 730 -17.79 -37.37 -11.23
C ALA A 730 -18.08 -37.95 -12.61
N GLN A 731 -19.12 -37.46 -13.26
CA GLN A 731 -19.53 -37.95 -14.57
C GLN A 731 -18.54 -37.65 -15.70
N ASP A 732 -17.57 -36.79 -15.48
CA ASP A 732 -16.46 -36.50 -16.39
C ASP A 732 -15.32 -37.55 -16.34
N ASN A 733 -15.63 -38.75 -15.83
CA ASN A 733 -14.73 -39.89 -15.64
C ASN A 733 -13.64 -39.68 -14.58
N GLU A 734 -13.79 -38.70 -13.71
CA GLU A 734 -12.93 -38.56 -12.57
C GLU A 734 -13.47 -39.27 -11.33
N SER A 735 -12.59 -39.91 -10.60
CA SER A 735 -12.94 -40.60 -9.36
C SER A 735 -11.76 -40.60 -8.41
N VAL A 736 -12.06 -40.48 -7.12
CA VAL A 736 -11.05 -40.61 -6.06
C VAL A 736 -11.61 -41.40 -4.88
N THR A 737 -10.77 -42.27 -4.32
CA THR A 737 -10.96 -42.91 -3.03
C THR A 737 -9.98 -42.22 -2.06
N LEU A 738 -10.50 -41.46 -1.10
CA LEU A 738 -9.73 -40.63 -0.18
C LEU A 738 -9.88 -41.17 1.25
N PRO A 739 -8.91 -41.93 1.76
CA PRO A 739 -8.89 -42.35 3.16
C PRO A 739 -8.57 -41.13 4.06
N ILE A 740 -9.33 -40.97 5.11
CA ILE A 740 -9.18 -39.89 6.09
C ILE A 740 -8.13 -40.30 7.11
N PRO A 741 -6.94 -39.69 7.11
CA PRO A 741 -5.86 -40.04 8.03
C PRO A 741 -6.12 -39.56 9.44
N GLN A 742 -5.33 -40.02 10.38
CA GLN A 742 -5.22 -39.40 11.68
C GLN A 742 -4.45 -38.08 11.58
N LEU A 743 -5.07 -37.00 11.98
CA LEU A 743 -4.48 -35.67 12.12
C LEU A 743 -4.65 -35.19 13.55
N THR A 744 -3.65 -34.51 14.08
CA THR A 744 -3.74 -33.73 15.33
C THR A 744 -2.99 -32.41 15.15
N VAL A 745 -3.46 -31.36 15.80
CA VAL A 745 -2.80 -30.04 15.82
C VAL A 745 -2.89 -29.42 17.20
N GLU A 746 -1.76 -28.99 17.72
CA GLU A 746 -1.63 -28.35 19.03
C GLU A 746 -0.69 -27.13 18.94
N LYS A 747 -0.91 -26.17 19.84
CA LYS A 747 -0.08 -24.97 19.99
C LYS A 747 1.08 -25.26 20.95
N ASP A 748 2.31 -25.23 20.47
CA ASP A 748 3.51 -25.20 21.31
C ASP A 748 3.95 -23.74 21.48
N VAL A 749 3.33 -23.06 22.42
CA VAL A 749 3.52 -21.63 22.68
C VAL A 749 4.97 -21.27 23.05
N PRO A 750 5.68 -22.04 23.89
CA PRO A 750 7.07 -21.72 24.22
C PRO A 750 8.02 -21.64 23.03
N HIS A 751 7.74 -22.40 21.97
CA HIS A 751 8.58 -22.45 20.77
C HIS A 751 7.95 -21.78 19.55
N ASN A 752 6.85 -21.06 19.73
CA ASN A 752 6.09 -20.39 18.67
C ASN A 752 5.83 -21.29 17.44
N GLN A 753 5.38 -22.53 17.67
CA GLN A 753 5.19 -23.52 16.62
C GLN A 753 3.88 -24.30 16.76
N LEU A 754 3.39 -24.87 15.65
CA LEU A 754 2.34 -25.90 15.69
C LEU A 754 2.99 -27.28 15.65
N VAL A 755 2.49 -28.17 16.51
CA VAL A 755 2.94 -29.56 16.62
C VAL A 755 1.77 -30.52 16.46
N GLY A 756 2.05 -31.75 16.04
CA GLY A 756 1.01 -32.77 15.92
C GLY A 756 1.43 -34.02 15.19
N GLN A 757 0.40 -34.78 14.77
CA GLN A 757 0.54 -36.04 14.03
C GLN A 757 -0.16 -35.94 12.67
N ALA A 758 0.46 -36.51 11.64
CA ALA A 758 -0.08 -36.72 10.31
C ALA A 758 0.58 -37.97 9.67
N PRO A 759 0.23 -38.39 8.47
CA PRO A 759 0.92 -39.52 7.80
C PRO A 759 2.43 -39.32 7.73
N ALA A 760 3.18 -40.42 8.00
CA ALA A 760 4.65 -40.36 8.12
C ALA A 760 5.34 -39.97 6.80
N ASN A 761 6.45 -39.20 6.92
CA ASN A 761 7.29 -38.74 5.81
C ASN A 761 6.50 -37.98 4.72
N GLN A 762 5.51 -37.21 5.09
CA GLN A 762 4.71 -36.42 4.18
C GLN A 762 4.87 -34.89 4.45
N PRO A 763 4.80 -34.05 3.43
CA PRO A 763 4.64 -32.61 3.62
C PRO A 763 3.27 -32.33 4.24
N ILE A 764 3.24 -31.30 5.09
CA ILE A 764 2.00 -30.80 5.69
C ILE A 764 2.01 -29.27 5.65
N HIS A 765 0.83 -28.69 5.60
CA HIS A 765 0.68 -27.25 5.76
C HIS A 765 0.04 -26.96 7.10
N SER A 766 0.75 -26.21 7.93
CA SER A 766 0.22 -25.71 9.20
C SER A 766 -0.25 -24.28 8.98
N VAL A 767 -1.46 -23.96 9.43
CA VAL A 767 -2.08 -22.66 9.19
C VAL A 767 -2.50 -22.05 10.51
N LEU A 768 -2.19 -20.79 10.71
CA LEU A 768 -2.74 -19.99 11.80
C LEU A 768 -3.83 -19.09 11.22
N HIS A 769 -5.04 -19.30 11.68
CA HIS A 769 -6.16 -18.41 11.38
C HIS A 769 -6.32 -17.39 12.49
N ARG A 770 -6.27 -16.11 12.14
CA ARG A 770 -6.65 -15.03 13.04
C ARG A 770 -8.15 -14.82 12.94
N ILE A 771 -8.84 -14.96 14.06
CA ILE A 771 -10.27 -14.68 14.16
C ILE A 771 -10.38 -13.19 14.50
N GLY A 772 -10.82 -12.36 13.56
CA GLY A 772 -10.89 -10.90 13.74
C GLY A 772 -11.91 -10.23 12.83
N SER A 773 -12.00 -8.91 12.88
CA SER A 773 -12.95 -8.03 12.21
C SER A 773 -13.21 -8.38 10.73
N GLY A 774 -14.25 -9.15 10.44
CA GLY A 774 -14.80 -9.34 9.09
C GLY A 774 -13.92 -10.07 8.06
N VAL A 775 -12.60 -10.14 8.23
CA VAL A 775 -11.68 -10.83 7.34
C VAL A 775 -10.88 -11.86 8.12
N SER A 776 -11.08 -13.13 7.79
CA SER A 776 -10.29 -14.23 8.35
C SER A 776 -8.90 -14.22 7.69
N PHE A 777 -7.87 -13.83 8.41
CA PHE A 777 -6.48 -13.90 7.94
C PHE A 777 -5.90 -15.27 8.25
N ALA A 778 -5.22 -15.86 7.28
CA ALA A 778 -4.57 -17.15 7.42
C ALA A 778 -3.08 -17.04 7.04
N ILE A 779 -2.21 -17.53 7.91
CA ILE A 779 -0.78 -17.65 7.61
C ILE A 779 -0.43 -19.12 7.48
N PRO A 780 -0.17 -19.61 6.26
CA PRO A 780 0.31 -20.96 6.03
C PRO A 780 1.82 -21.06 6.22
N GLN A 781 2.26 -22.19 6.78
CA GLN A 781 3.66 -22.60 6.81
C GLN A 781 3.76 -24.06 6.40
N ILE A 782 4.77 -24.37 5.60
CA ILE A 782 5.01 -25.73 5.11
C ILE A 782 6.01 -26.41 6.01
N GLY A 783 5.68 -27.62 6.43
CA GLY A 783 6.54 -28.50 7.20
C GLY A 783 6.49 -29.94 6.68
N ALA A 784 7.13 -30.84 7.38
CA ALA A 784 7.09 -32.25 7.08
C ALA A 784 7.00 -33.08 8.36
N THR A 785 6.32 -34.22 8.24
CA THR A 785 6.31 -35.24 9.30
C THR A 785 7.57 -36.10 9.24
N ASN A 786 8.02 -36.55 10.39
CA ASN A 786 9.10 -37.54 10.51
C ASN A 786 8.59 -38.97 10.26
N ALA A 787 9.47 -39.97 10.40
CA ALA A 787 9.15 -41.40 10.20
C ALA A 787 8.08 -41.93 11.17
N SER A 788 7.84 -41.28 12.30
CA SER A 788 6.75 -41.60 13.24
C SER A 788 5.46 -40.80 13.01
N GLY A 789 5.44 -39.96 11.97
CA GLY A 789 4.28 -39.11 11.65
C GLY A 789 4.18 -37.83 12.48
N HIS A 790 5.17 -37.51 13.31
CA HIS A 790 5.16 -36.26 14.10
C HIS A 790 5.73 -35.09 13.30
N TYR A 791 5.14 -33.91 13.49
CA TYR A 791 5.63 -32.66 12.93
C TYR A 791 5.76 -31.55 13.97
N ALA A 792 6.63 -30.59 13.69
CA ALA A 792 6.76 -29.31 14.39
C ALA A 792 7.05 -28.22 13.36
N VAL A 793 6.18 -27.23 13.24
CA VAL A 793 6.26 -26.17 12.23
C VAL A 793 6.33 -24.81 12.92
N PRO A 794 7.48 -24.12 12.87
CA PRO A 794 7.66 -22.82 13.50
C PRO A 794 7.01 -21.69 12.68
N PHE A 795 6.61 -20.63 13.40
CA PHE A 795 6.05 -19.39 12.85
C PHE A 795 6.93 -18.17 13.16
N ASP A 796 8.19 -18.38 13.43
CA ASP A 796 9.13 -17.32 13.77
C ASP A 796 9.39 -16.40 12.59
N GLY A 797 9.46 -15.08 12.86
CA GLY A 797 9.74 -14.07 11.85
C GLY A 797 8.56 -13.70 10.93
N LEU A 798 7.38 -14.23 11.19
CA LEU A 798 6.17 -13.90 10.44
C LEU A 798 5.36 -12.79 11.13
N PHE A 799 4.57 -12.07 10.35
CA PHE A 799 3.68 -11.03 10.84
C PHE A 799 2.31 -11.10 10.15
N TRP A 800 1.29 -10.55 10.81
CA TRP A 800 -0.04 -10.41 10.24
C TRP A 800 -0.08 -9.21 9.30
N TRP A 801 -0.56 -9.43 8.09
CA TRP A 801 -0.66 -8.38 7.06
C TRP A 801 -1.65 -7.26 7.42
N SER A 802 -2.63 -7.55 8.28
CA SER A 802 -3.69 -6.61 8.62
C SER A 802 -3.27 -5.49 9.57
N ASP A 803 -2.38 -5.78 10.51
CA ASP A 803 -1.99 -4.87 11.58
C ASP A 803 -0.50 -4.91 11.89
N CYS A 804 0.27 -5.68 11.09
CA CYS A 804 1.71 -5.80 11.22
C CYS A 804 2.22 -6.34 12.55
N SER A 805 1.35 -6.98 13.34
CA SER A 805 1.78 -7.63 14.58
C SER A 805 2.54 -8.92 14.28
N ILE A 806 3.54 -9.24 15.11
CA ILE A 806 4.25 -10.52 15.01
C ILE A 806 3.28 -11.65 15.25
N VAL A 807 3.34 -12.69 14.41
CA VAL A 807 2.60 -13.92 14.60
C VAL A 807 3.11 -14.65 15.84
N GLN A 808 2.24 -14.82 16.83
CA GLN A 808 2.50 -15.60 18.02
C GLN A 808 1.47 -16.72 18.11
N VAL A 809 1.88 -17.97 18.05
CA VAL A 809 1.00 -19.15 18.20
C VAL A 809 0.17 -19.09 19.48
N GLY A 810 0.72 -18.45 20.53
CA GLY A 810 0.05 -18.23 21.81
C GLY A 810 -0.96 -17.09 21.85
N GLN A 811 -1.08 -16.26 20.81
CA GLN A 811 -2.07 -15.19 20.75
C GLN A 811 -3.49 -15.75 20.90
N ARG A 812 -4.35 -14.99 21.57
CA ARG A 812 -5.67 -15.49 21.98
C ARG A 812 -6.59 -15.79 20.80
N CYS A 813 -6.57 -14.92 19.78
CA CYS A 813 -7.42 -15.02 18.59
C CYS A 813 -6.93 -15.99 17.51
N ILE A 814 -5.98 -16.83 17.83
CA ILE A 814 -5.40 -17.75 16.84
C ILE A 814 -6.04 -19.11 16.94
N GLN A 815 -6.65 -19.54 15.83
CA GLN A 815 -7.10 -20.93 15.64
C GLN A 815 -6.08 -21.66 14.77
N PRO A 816 -5.48 -22.77 15.25
CA PRO A 816 -4.55 -23.54 14.45
C PRO A 816 -5.29 -24.49 13.51
N GLU A 817 -4.76 -24.71 12.33
CA GLU A 817 -5.21 -25.74 11.39
C GLU A 817 -4.00 -26.52 10.86
N VAL A 818 -4.16 -27.80 10.64
CA VAL A 818 -3.23 -28.61 9.86
C VAL A 818 -3.93 -29.13 8.62
N LYS A 819 -3.28 -29.01 7.47
CA LYS A 819 -3.73 -29.55 6.17
C LYS A 819 -2.75 -30.62 5.71
N TYR A 820 -3.29 -31.78 5.42
CA TYR A 820 -2.60 -32.85 4.75
C TYR A 820 -3.12 -32.98 3.31
N TYR A 821 -2.21 -33.10 2.38
CA TYR A 821 -2.54 -33.36 1.00
C TYR A 821 -2.18 -34.80 0.64
N SER A 822 -3.15 -35.52 0.11
CA SER A 822 -2.94 -36.87 -0.40
C SER A 822 -1.83 -36.90 -1.47
N PRO A 823 -1.27 -38.04 -1.83
CA PRO A 823 -0.28 -38.13 -2.92
C PRO A 823 -0.72 -37.48 -4.24
N ASN A 824 -2.02 -37.44 -4.50
CA ASN A 824 -2.62 -36.84 -5.72
C ASN A 824 -3.08 -35.36 -5.48
N GLY A 825 -2.79 -34.76 -4.33
CA GLY A 825 -3.07 -33.35 -4.07
C GLY A 825 -4.43 -33.05 -3.43
N HIS A 826 -5.33 -34.03 -3.22
CA HIS A 826 -6.60 -33.80 -2.52
C HIS A 826 -6.36 -33.43 -1.04
N SER A 827 -7.11 -32.47 -0.48
CA SER A 827 -6.82 -31.97 0.85
C SER A 827 -7.75 -32.51 1.95
N ILE A 828 -7.14 -32.80 3.09
CA ILE A 828 -7.84 -33.14 4.33
C ILE A 828 -7.28 -32.24 5.41
N SER A 829 -8.14 -31.51 6.11
CA SER A 829 -7.71 -30.62 7.19
C SER A 829 -8.32 -30.98 8.54
N LEU A 830 -7.68 -30.47 9.59
CA LEU A 830 -8.19 -30.48 10.96
C LEU A 830 -7.95 -29.12 11.58
N GLU A 831 -9.01 -28.46 12.02
CA GLU A 831 -8.90 -27.29 12.88
C GLU A 831 -8.70 -27.71 14.34
N GLY A 832 -7.81 -27.02 15.02
CA GLY A 832 -7.68 -27.13 16.47
C GLY A 832 -8.79 -26.39 17.22
N PRO A 833 -8.76 -26.45 18.55
CA PRO A 833 -9.78 -25.85 19.37
C PRO A 833 -9.85 -24.33 19.15
N ARG A 834 -11.06 -23.82 19.09
CA ARG A 834 -11.30 -22.37 19.08
C ARG A 834 -10.89 -21.76 20.42
N PRO A 835 -10.50 -20.48 20.44
CA PRO A 835 -10.26 -19.77 21.69
C PRO A 835 -11.50 -19.83 22.61
N ALA A 836 -11.28 -19.90 23.91
CA ALA A 836 -12.37 -19.84 24.87
C ALA A 836 -12.95 -18.41 24.93
N PRO A 837 -14.27 -18.24 25.15
CA PRO A 837 -14.88 -16.93 25.37
C PRO A 837 -14.21 -16.18 26.52
N VAL A 838 -14.26 -14.83 26.46
CA VAL A 838 -13.77 -13.96 27.55
C VAL A 838 -14.73 -14.03 28.73
N SER A 839 -14.25 -13.81 29.94
CA SER A 839 -15.11 -13.63 31.09
C SER A 839 -15.76 -12.23 31.06
N ALA A 840 -17.00 -12.13 31.54
CA ALA A 840 -17.65 -10.87 31.84
C ALA A 840 -16.75 -9.96 32.70
N ASP A 841 -16.75 -8.65 32.46
CA ASP A 841 -16.07 -7.68 33.33
C ASP A 841 -16.89 -7.33 34.58
N ASP A 842 -16.35 -6.42 35.41
CA ASP A 842 -16.96 -6.05 36.69
C ASP A 842 -18.18 -5.14 36.55
N PHE A 843 -18.47 -4.63 35.35
CA PHE A 843 -19.61 -3.70 35.09
C PHE A 843 -20.87 -4.43 34.59
N GLU A 844 -20.75 -5.71 34.30
CA GLU A 844 -21.84 -6.52 33.80
C GLU A 844 -22.92 -6.86 34.87
N PRO A 845 -24.23 -6.88 34.49
CA PRO A 845 -24.74 -6.61 33.16
C PRO A 845 -24.95 -5.11 32.93
N ASP A 846 -24.51 -4.56 31.81
CA ASP A 846 -24.72 -3.17 31.40
C ASP A 846 -25.20 -3.02 29.93
N ASN A 847 -25.93 -3.99 29.44
CA ASN A 847 -26.41 -4.15 28.05
C ASN A 847 -27.53 -3.17 27.61
N ASN A 848 -27.96 -2.25 28.44
CA ASN A 848 -29.02 -1.27 28.13
C ASN A 848 -28.97 -0.07 29.09
N THR A 849 -29.68 1.00 28.76
CA THR A 849 -29.72 2.24 29.55
C THR A 849 -30.19 2.06 30.99
N ALA A 850 -31.03 1.04 31.29
CA ALA A 850 -31.50 0.76 32.65
C ALA A 850 -30.43 0.06 33.49
N GLN A 851 -29.51 -0.63 32.86
CA GLN A 851 -28.42 -1.37 33.48
C GLN A 851 -27.10 -0.59 33.40
N ALA A 852 -27.08 0.55 32.66
CA ALA A 852 -25.86 1.34 32.42
C ALA A 852 -25.02 1.57 33.67
N SER A 853 -23.75 1.17 33.62
CA SER A 853 -22.78 1.38 34.68
C SER A 853 -22.57 2.87 34.95
N HIS A 854 -22.22 3.26 36.16
CA HIS A 854 -22.00 4.67 36.50
C HIS A 854 -20.52 5.04 36.30
N TYR A 855 -20.25 5.99 35.41
CA TYR A 855 -18.90 6.48 35.20
C TYR A 855 -18.39 7.28 36.40
N SER A 856 -17.29 6.84 37.00
CA SER A 856 -16.61 7.52 38.12
C SER A 856 -15.10 7.72 37.90
N ALA A 857 -14.50 6.87 37.08
CA ALA A 857 -13.09 6.88 36.71
C ALA A 857 -12.95 6.13 35.37
N ILE A 858 -11.74 5.98 34.86
CA ILE A 858 -11.46 5.10 33.70
C ILE A 858 -12.02 3.71 34.00
N GLN A 859 -12.80 3.17 33.09
CA GLN A 859 -13.46 1.88 33.21
C GLN A 859 -12.88 0.89 32.19
N PRO A 860 -12.29 -0.23 32.64
CA PRO A 860 -11.93 -1.33 31.74
C PRO A 860 -13.16 -2.19 31.45
N HIS A 861 -13.51 -2.31 30.19
CA HIS A 861 -14.62 -3.12 29.71
C HIS A 861 -14.14 -4.30 28.85
N SER A 862 -14.99 -5.30 28.66
CA SER A 862 -14.73 -6.44 27.80
C SER A 862 -16.03 -6.98 27.17
N PHE A 863 -16.05 -7.14 25.86
CA PHE A 863 -17.14 -7.81 25.16
C PHE A 863 -17.00 -9.33 25.35
N HIS A 864 -17.84 -9.92 26.18
CA HIS A 864 -17.71 -11.31 26.62
C HIS A 864 -18.66 -12.31 25.92
N VAL A 865 -19.65 -11.79 25.18
CA VAL A 865 -20.58 -12.58 24.37
C VAL A 865 -20.81 -11.92 23.01
N SER A 866 -21.26 -12.69 22.00
CA SER A 866 -21.73 -12.09 20.74
C SER A 866 -22.95 -11.21 21.00
N ASN A 867 -22.99 -10.03 20.45
CA ASN A 867 -23.96 -8.94 20.70
C ASN A 867 -23.79 -8.26 22.08
N ASP A 868 -22.63 -8.33 22.67
CA ASP A 868 -22.32 -7.56 23.87
C ASP A 868 -22.33 -6.05 23.59
N VAL A 869 -22.84 -5.30 24.50
CA VAL A 869 -23.00 -3.85 24.38
C VAL A 869 -22.86 -3.19 25.73
N ASP A 870 -21.84 -2.38 25.91
CA ASP A 870 -21.59 -1.71 27.16
C ASP A 870 -22.27 -0.33 27.21
N TRP A 871 -23.15 -0.14 28.18
CA TRP A 871 -23.78 1.15 28.44
C TRP A 871 -23.19 1.77 29.71
N VAL A 872 -22.72 3.00 29.58
CA VAL A 872 -22.14 3.79 30.67
C VAL A 872 -22.90 5.10 30.84
N ALA A 873 -23.29 5.44 32.05
CA ALA A 873 -23.97 6.68 32.35
C ALA A 873 -23.05 7.65 33.12
N PHE A 874 -23.02 8.91 32.70
CA PHE A 874 -22.27 9.96 33.37
C PHE A 874 -23.09 11.21 33.62
N ASN A 875 -22.71 11.99 34.61
CA ASN A 875 -23.47 13.20 35.00
C ASN A 875 -22.72 14.46 34.52
N VAL A 876 -23.47 15.34 33.87
CA VAL A 876 -23.05 16.70 33.55
C VAL A 876 -23.68 17.66 34.56
N SER A 877 -22.87 18.34 35.32
CA SER A 877 -23.32 19.36 36.27
C SER A 877 -23.69 20.68 35.58
N ALA A 878 -24.42 21.54 36.25
CA ALA A 878 -24.73 22.87 35.70
C ALA A 878 -23.49 23.72 35.42
N GLN A 879 -22.36 23.45 36.12
CA GLN A 879 -21.08 24.11 35.91
C GLN A 879 -20.29 23.59 34.70
N ASP A 880 -20.65 22.45 34.21
CA ASP A 880 -19.99 21.78 33.07
C ASP A 880 -20.73 22.00 31.74
N VAL A 881 -21.89 22.68 31.79
CA VAL A 881 -22.64 23.06 30.56
C VAL A 881 -21.79 24.01 29.72
N GLY A 882 -21.61 23.66 28.44
CA GLY A 882 -20.76 24.40 27.50
C GLY A 882 -19.29 24.01 27.54
N ASN A 883 -18.81 23.25 28.54
CA ASN A 883 -17.47 22.68 28.49
C ASN A 883 -17.42 21.56 27.43
N THR A 884 -16.27 21.37 26.82
CA THR A 884 -16.08 20.23 25.90
C THR A 884 -15.79 18.96 26.71
N PHE A 885 -16.55 17.92 26.49
CA PHE A 885 -16.27 16.55 26.97
C PHE A 885 -15.53 15.77 25.90
N ARG A 886 -14.49 15.06 26.32
CA ARG A 886 -13.81 14.02 25.56
C ARG A 886 -14.31 12.68 26.09
N ILE A 887 -14.90 11.88 25.20
CA ILE A 887 -15.34 10.52 25.44
C ILE A 887 -14.53 9.67 24.48
N GLU A 888 -13.76 8.70 24.99
CA GLU A 888 -12.82 7.99 24.16
C GLU A 888 -12.59 6.58 24.68
N THR A 889 -12.53 5.61 23.77
CA THR A 889 -12.00 4.28 24.05
C THR A 889 -10.49 4.28 23.78
N PHE A 890 -9.73 3.51 24.54
CA PHE A 890 -8.27 3.39 24.40
C PHE A 890 -7.79 2.08 25.05
N ASN A 891 -6.51 1.75 24.96
CA ASN A 891 -5.93 0.49 25.39
C ASN A 891 -6.70 -0.73 24.83
N LEU A 892 -7.14 -0.61 23.58
CA LEU A 892 -7.85 -1.70 22.93
C LEU A 892 -7.04 -2.99 22.98
N GLY A 893 -7.73 -4.12 23.20
CA GLY A 893 -7.16 -5.44 23.00
C GLY A 893 -6.63 -5.61 21.58
N SER A 894 -5.83 -6.64 21.34
CA SER A 894 -5.39 -6.95 19.99
C SER A 894 -6.61 -7.27 19.13
N ASP A 895 -6.78 -6.58 18.02
CA ASP A 895 -7.88 -6.73 17.04
C ASP A 895 -9.23 -6.16 17.47
N GLU A 896 -9.24 -5.30 18.47
CA GLU A 896 -10.45 -4.62 18.87
C GLU A 896 -10.69 -3.38 18.04
N ASP A 897 -11.94 -3.26 17.62
CA ASP A 897 -12.51 -2.10 16.94
C ASP A 897 -13.77 -1.71 17.67
N THR A 898 -13.83 -0.47 18.13
CA THR A 898 -14.94 0.00 18.97
C THR A 898 -15.73 1.07 18.25
N HIS A 899 -17.06 1.03 18.38
CA HIS A 899 -17.96 2.10 17.92
C HIS A 899 -18.63 2.77 19.11
N LEU A 900 -18.43 4.07 19.28
CA LEU A 900 -18.99 4.90 20.34
C LEU A 900 -20.28 5.60 19.91
N TYR A 901 -21.28 5.59 20.77
CA TYR A 901 -22.52 6.36 20.61
C TYR A 901 -22.80 7.15 21.87
N LEU A 902 -23.09 8.44 21.73
CA LEU A 902 -23.51 9.32 22.83
C LEU A 902 -24.99 9.63 22.73
N TYR A 903 -25.73 9.41 23.81
CA TYR A 903 -27.15 9.64 23.92
C TYR A 903 -27.53 10.74 24.94
N ASP A 904 -28.61 11.45 24.63
CA ASP A 904 -29.19 12.47 25.52
C ASP A 904 -29.76 11.84 26.83
N THR A 905 -30.14 12.69 27.73
CA THR A 905 -30.73 12.36 29.07
C THR A 905 -31.95 11.45 29.05
N ASN A 906 -32.60 11.29 27.93
CA ASN A 906 -33.67 10.31 27.74
C ASN A 906 -33.18 8.88 27.39
N GLY A 907 -31.88 8.69 27.16
CA GLY A 907 -31.25 7.42 26.83
C GLY A 907 -31.61 6.85 25.46
N SER A 908 -32.24 7.65 24.58
CA SER A 908 -32.67 7.18 23.25
C SER A 908 -32.38 8.13 22.10
N THR A 909 -32.19 9.43 22.35
CA THR A 909 -31.84 10.41 21.33
C THR A 909 -30.34 10.42 21.14
N LEU A 910 -29.87 9.99 19.96
CA LEU A 910 -28.44 10.00 19.58
C LEU A 910 -27.97 11.46 19.40
N LEU A 911 -26.87 11.82 20.04
CA LEU A 911 -26.26 13.14 19.99
C LEU A 911 -24.99 13.15 19.13
N ALA A 912 -24.20 12.10 19.19
CA ALA A 912 -22.98 11.93 18.42
C ALA A 912 -22.64 10.43 18.34
N GLU A 913 -21.88 10.06 17.34
CA GLU A 913 -21.28 8.74 17.19
C GLU A 913 -19.88 8.87 16.56
N ASP A 914 -19.04 7.89 16.79
CA ASP A 914 -17.69 7.85 16.25
C ASP A 914 -17.18 6.41 16.24
N ASP A 915 -16.44 6.07 15.19
CA ASP A 915 -15.90 4.74 14.94
C ASP A 915 -14.36 4.72 15.08
N ASP A 916 -13.62 5.57 14.35
CA ASP A 916 -12.18 5.56 14.24
C ASP A 916 -11.51 6.90 14.63
N GLY A 917 -12.19 7.78 15.36
CA GLY A 917 -11.67 9.12 15.72
C GLY A 917 -10.58 9.14 16.80
N GLY A 918 -10.27 7.99 17.39
CA GLY A 918 -9.24 7.78 18.40
C GLY A 918 -7.88 7.37 17.83
N ILE A 919 -7.09 6.65 18.63
CA ILE A 919 -5.81 6.07 18.17
C ILE A 919 -6.07 4.65 17.69
N ARG A 920 -5.68 4.32 16.46
CA ARG A 920 -6.00 3.07 15.75
C ARG A 920 -7.52 2.95 15.52
N SER A 921 -8.09 1.79 15.75
CA SER A 921 -9.54 1.52 15.71
C SER A 921 -10.26 1.92 17.01
N ALA A 922 -9.76 2.90 17.75
CA ALA A 922 -10.43 3.45 18.93
C ALA A 922 -11.36 4.59 18.54
N SER A 923 -12.49 4.67 19.18
CA SER A 923 -13.48 5.72 18.93
C SER A 923 -13.29 6.91 19.85
N LYS A 924 -13.64 8.11 19.38
CA LYS A 924 -13.49 9.34 20.15
C LYS A 924 -14.50 10.41 19.78
N ILE A 925 -15.33 10.78 20.74
CA ILE A 925 -16.31 11.85 20.61
C ILE A 925 -15.84 13.09 21.37
N MET A 926 -15.86 14.25 20.72
CA MET A 926 -15.72 15.58 21.33
C MET A 926 -17.07 16.27 21.30
N TRP A 927 -17.64 16.55 22.49
CA TRP A 927 -19.00 17.06 22.59
C TRP A 927 -19.16 18.07 23.71
N SER A 928 -20.04 19.08 23.51
CA SER A 928 -20.34 20.12 24.51
C SER A 928 -21.82 20.07 24.89
N PRO A 929 -22.16 19.76 26.16
CA PRO A 929 -23.54 19.66 26.63
C PRO A 929 -24.24 21.02 26.63
N ALA A 930 -25.49 21.05 26.15
CA ALA A 930 -26.35 22.25 26.20
C ALA A 930 -27.14 22.37 27.52
N LYS A 931 -27.27 21.31 28.30
CA LYS A 931 -28.03 21.25 29.55
C LYS A 931 -27.39 20.28 30.56
N PRO A 932 -27.58 20.52 31.89
CA PRO A 932 -27.15 19.54 32.87
C PRO A 932 -28.02 18.30 32.84
N GLY A 933 -27.51 17.14 33.23
CA GLY A 933 -28.26 15.89 33.29
C GLY A 933 -27.40 14.65 33.26
N ARG A 934 -28.07 13.50 33.28
CA ARG A 934 -27.42 12.21 33.14
C ARG A 934 -27.46 11.81 31.68
N TYR A 935 -26.30 11.68 31.05
CA TYR A 935 -26.11 11.24 29.67
C TYR A 935 -25.62 9.80 29.61
N TYR A 936 -25.72 9.18 28.42
CA TYR A 936 -25.35 7.79 28.25
C TYR A 936 -24.39 7.62 27.08
N VAL A 937 -23.41 6.78 27.28
CA VAL A 937 -22.49 6.29 26.25
C VAL A 937 -22.81 4.82 26.02
N LYS A 938 -22.89 4.44 24.77
CA LYS A 938 -22.96 3.07 24.34
C LYS A 938 -21.69 2.74 23.57
N VAL A 939 -21.06 1.62 23.89
CA VAL A 939 -19.93 1.09 23.14
C VAL A 939 -20.32 -0.26 22.55
N THR A 940 -20.05 -0.47 21.28
CA THR A 940 -20.24 -1.75 20.61
C THR A 940 -18.93 -2.16 19.92
N PRO A 941 -18.66 -3.46 19.76
CA PRO A 941 -17.62 -3.90 18.85
C PRO A 941 -18.10 -3.72 17.41
N ASP A 942 -17.20 -3.40 16.47
CA ASP A 942 -17.52 -3.41 15.04
C ASP A 942 -17.78 -4.84 14.55
N ASN A 943 -17.08 -5.83 15.11
CA ASN A 943 -17.29 -7.24 14.82
C ASN A 943 -17.70 -8.03 16.06
N GLU A 944 -19.00 -8.25 16.19
CA GLU A 944 -19.62 -8.97 17.33
C GLU A 944 -19.08 -10.39 17.54
N TYR A 945 -18.68 -11.08 16.47
CA TYR A 945 -18.18 -12.45 16.56
C TYR A 945 -16.73 -12.49 17.06
N ALA A 946 -15.88 -11.60 16.57
CA ALA A 946 -14.50 -11.52 16.98
C ALA A 946 -14.37 -11.14 18.46
N ALA A 947 -15.17 -10.18 18.90
CA ALA A 947 -15.16 -9.65 20.26
C ALA A 947 -15.34 -10.76 21.32
N ALA A 948 -16.34 -11.60 21.18
CA ALA A 948 -16.67 -12.65 22.15
C ALA A 948 -15.54 -13.69 22.34
N TYR A 949 -14.79 -14.00 21.32
CA TYR A 949 -13.78 -15.07 21.34
C TYR A 949 -12.34 -14.58 21.47
N CYS A 950 -12.08 -13.33 21.12
CA CYS A 950 -10.73 -12.78 21.04
C CYS A 950 -10.30 -12.01 22.30
N GLY A 951 -11.19 -11.74 23.20
CA GLY A 951 -10.89 -10.97 24.40
C GLY A 951 -10.84 -9.49 24.10
N ALA A 952 -11.83 -9.05 23.37
CA ALA A 952 -12.06 -7.66 23.13
C ALA A 952 -12.20 -6.93 24.46
N SER A 953 -11.21 -6.13 24.79
CA SER A 953 -11.20 -5.29 25.99
C SER A 953 -10.74 -3.88 25.59
N TYR A 954 -11.30 -2.92 26.26
CA TYR A 954 -10.94 -1.51 26.08
C TYR A 954 -11.08 -0.77 27.40
N ASP A 955 -10.41 0.37 27.50
CA ASP A 955 -10.64 1.31 28.57
C ASP A 955 -11.50 2.47 28.05
N LEU A 956 -12.55 2.85 28.79
CA LEU A 956 -13.36 4.03 28.50
C LEU A 956 -12.95 5.20 29.39
N ILE A 957 -12.70 6.35 28.79
CA ILE A 957 -12.44 7.62 29.50
C ILE A 957 -13.48 8.67 29.10
N ILE A 958 -14.06 9.34 30.11
CA ILE A 958 -14.92 10.51 29.93
C ILE A 958 -14.36 11.65 30.78
N THR A 959 -13.88 12.70 30.13
CA THR A 959 -13.28 13.86 30.82
C THR A 959 -13.84 15.15 30.28
N SER A 960 -14.14 16.14 31.17
CA SER A 960 -14.40 17.49 30.74
C SER A 960 -13.05 18.19 30.49
N VAL A 961 -12.87 18.66 29.28
CA VAL A 961 -11.72 19.49 28.92
C VAL A 961 -12.06 20.92 29.34
N ARG A 962 -11.61 21.33 30.52
CA ARG A 962 -11.60 22.74 30.87
C ARG A 962 -10.42 23.37 30.17
N ASP A 963 -10.59 24.55 29.57
CA ASP A 963 -9.51 25.41 29.10
C ASP A 963 -8.65 25.84 30.31
N THR A 964 -7.83 24.94 30.82
CA THR A 964 -6.86 25.23 31.88
C THR A 964 -5.48 24.84 31.41
N MET A 965 -4.61 25.84 31.34
CA MET A 965 -3.18 25.76 31.12
C MET A 965 -2.58 24.42 31.58
N TYR A 966 -1.91 23.74 30.69
CA TYR A 966 -1.03 22.60 31.01
C TYR A 966 0.09 23.11 31.93
N LEU A 967 0.04 22.74 33.19
CA LEU A 967 1.22 22.65 34.05
C LEU A 967 1.94 21.36 33.72
N PRO A 968 3.25 21.35 33.46
CA PRO A 968 3.98 20.13 33.19
C PRO A 968 3.97 19.25 34.45
N LEU A 969 3.37 18.07 34.33
CA LEU A 969 3.54 17.00 35.31
C LEU A 969 5.01 16.55 35.28
N ALA A 970 5.71 16.80 36.36
CA ALA A 970 7.03 16.26 36.60
C ALA A 970 6.99 14.73 36.54
N LEU A 971 7.77 14.16 35.61
CA LEU A 971 8.08 12.74 35.55
C LEU A 971 8.69 12.29 36.89
N GLN A 972 7.92 11.58 37.70
CA GLN A 972 8.50 10.70 38.71
C GLN A 972 8.91 9.41 38.01
N SER A 973 10.23 9.21 37.93
CA SER A 973 10.88 7.97 37.52
C SER A 973 10.37 6.80 38.37
N TYR A 974 9.77 5.79 37.74
CA TYR A 974 9.73 4.44 38.25
C TYR A 974 10.75 3.57 37.51
N ARG A 975 11.58 2.93 38.32
CA ARG A 975 12.65 2.00 37.96
C ARG A 975 12.10 0.68 37.38
#